data_50cbeac4c3818e8c6a44a2b40604796a
#
_entry.id   50cbeac4c3818e8c6a44a2b40604796a
#
_cell.length_a   1.000
_cell.length_b   1.000
_cell.length_c   1.000
_cell.angle_alpha   90.00
_cell.angle_beta   90.00
_cell.angle_gamma   90.00
#
_symmetry.space_group_name_H-M   'P 1'
#
loop_
_entity.id
_entity.type
_entity.pdbx_description
1 polymer ?
#
loop_
_entity_poly.entity_id
_entity_poly.type
_entity_poly.pdbx_seq_one_letter_code
_entity_poly.pdbx_strand_id
1 'polypeptide(L)'
;MEPWVAAIIAVVSVLILLSIIFASRISKLRKAKKYERGLKMVPLLIHLPPTTDDIENNGRDKRDIANEAISKAQVMYSILASTITKGFKTRLYGQRHFSFEIIAKDGIIRYYAIVPAVLTEIVKQSIQSAYPTARIEEKREENIFAPDGRVDNVSGAELTLNKEYYLPIATYEDTKRDASMAILNALSSVGKNEGATVQILFRPAQKNWFSTGKQYIENVQKGKKVKTGGATIGELVMDVVRAPWEVPKEHEKTEETTVISNLKQEEIQAIANKMRYPGFETLIRIIASSDTKPRSEAIVGGIISAFSQFNSPEYNGFKVNTFKDPKKLTVDYTFRFFPLKTSSNILNSVELASIFHLPEQNAIPNSQVERQLIKQVDGPARLVTEGVFLGTNEFRGEKKAIYLDDDDRRRHMYVIGQTGMGKSVFLENIAFQDMCDGRGFAFIDPHGDAVEALLKRVPEERIDDVIYFDPADIEHPVGMNMFEYNSEDQKDFIVQEGISMLQSLFDPNNQGFFGPRGQHMFRNAALLLMSDPAGATFIDIPQCFTDPEFVKSKLKYVTDKAVYDYWTKEFPASQKSNDAGEVITWFASKWGPFLSNTIMRNTLGQVKSGFNIREIMDNKKIFLVNLSKGRLGDINANLLGMIFVMKFQQAAMSRQDIPEDQRQDFCLYVDEFQNFATESFESILSEARKYRLNLIVANQFMTQLTDKIREALLGNVGTIICGRVGVTDADLMVKAFTPTFTAEDLTKTPNHAAIAKVMMFGMPSNPFTMNLPAPMGEPNDELMNTLKLYSATKFAKTRAEVEKEINDRWSAADRAKAEEEAKKEEEKGFLDDWLAKK
;
A
#
# COMPACT_ATOMS: atom_id res chain seq x y z
N MET A 1 35.30 -81.08 -17.66
CA MET A 1 34.62 -80.22 -16.67
C MET A 1 33.54 -81.10 -16.01
N GLU A 2 33.60 -81.30 -14.73
CA GLU A 2 32.65 -82.09 -13.98
C GLU A 2 31.25 -81.51 -14.13
N PRO A 3 30.18 -82.27 -14.33
CA PRO A 3 28.81 -81.77 -14.64
C PRO A 3 28.25 -80.80 -13.58
N TRP A 4 28.65 -80.90 -12.36
CA TRP A 4 28.23 -79.98 -11.26
C TRP A 4 28.90 -78.60 -11.38
N VAL A 5 30.15 -78.52 -11.97
CA VAL A 5 30.81 -77.23 -12.23
C VAL A 5 30.05 -76.47 -13.32
N ALA A 6 29.62 -77.16 -14.38
CA ALA A 6 28.82 -76.57 -15.44
C ALA A 6 27.47 -76.09 -14.90
N ALA A 7 26.79 -76.80 -14.00
CA ALA A 7 25.57 -76.44 -13.35
C ALA A 7 25.71 -75.19 -12.47
N ILE A 8 26.82 -75.08 -11.69
CA ILE A 8 27.09 -73.86 -10.89
C ILE A 8 27.32 -72.63 -11.77
N ILE A 9 28.10 -72.80 -12.88
CA ILE A 9 28.36 -71.70 -13.81
C ILE A 9 27.05 -71.25 -14.47
N ALA A 10 26.17 -72.19 -14.83
CA ALA A 10 24.83 -71.83 -15.38
C ALA A 10 23.95 -71.12 -14.36
N VAL A 11 23.89 -71.57 -13.12
CA VAL A 11 23.16 -70.89 -12.05
C VAL A 11 23.71 -69.50 -11.78
N VAL A 12 25.03 -69.34 -11.68
CA VAL A 12 25.68 -68.02 -11.49
C VAL A 12 25.44 -67.09 -12.68
N SER A 13 25.47 -67.61 -13.91
CA SER A 13 25.17 -66.80 -15.09
C SER A 13 23.73 -66.34 -15.15
N VAL A 14 22.78 -67.21 -14.76
CA VAL A 14 21.35 -66.82 -14.63
C VAL A 14 21.17 -65.78 -13.52
N LEU A 15 21.83 -65.91 -12.37
CA LEU A 15 21.78 -64.95 -11.29
C LEU A 15 22.36 -63.57 -11.69
N ILE A 16 23.44 -63.57 -12.45
CA ILE A 16 24.05 -62.36 -13.00
C ILE A 16 23.09 -61.71 -14.01
N LEU A 17 22.50 -62.49 -14.90
CA LEU A 17 21.52 -61.95 -15.87
C LEU A 17 20.28 -61.38 -15.18
N LEU A 18 19.75 -62.05 -14.18
CA LEU A 18 18.63 -61.57 -13.39
C LEU A 18 18.98 -60.26 -12.63
N SER A 19 20.20 -60.20 -12.07
CA SER A 19 20.67 -59.01 -11.38
C SER A 19 20.84 -57.81 -12.33
N ILE A 20 21.30 -58.04 -13.59
CA ILE A 20 21.41 -57.02 -14.63
C ILE A 20 20.00 -56.52 -15.06
N ILE A 21 19.05 -57.42 -15.27
CA ILE A 21 17.67 -57.09 -15.61
C ILE A 21 17.02 -56.30 -14.48
N PHE A 22 17.22 -56.72 -13.24
CA PHE A 22 16.70 -56.02 -12.04
C PHE A 22 17.34 -54.65 -11.87
N ALA A 23 18.66 -54.54 -12.02
CA ALA A 23 19.35 -53.25 -11.99
C ALA A 23 18.86 -52.30 -13.10
N SER A 24 18.65 -52.82 -14.31
CA SER A 24 18.11 -52.07 -15.45
C SER A 24 16.69 -51.53 -15.15
N ARG A 25 15.79 -52.39 -14.62
CA ARG A 25 14.44 -52.00 -14.20
C ARG A 25 14.45 -50.94 -13.11
N ILE A 26 15.28 -51.15 -12.07
CA ILE A 26 15.47 -50.15 -11.00
C ILE A 26 15.96 -48.81 -11.58
N SER A 27 16.92 -48.83 -12.49
CA SER A 27 17.46 -47.65 -13.14
C SER A 27 16.35 -46.89 -13.89
N LYS A 28 15.50 -47.59 -14.69
CA LYS A 28 14.38 -47.00 -15.39
C LYS A 28 13.36 -46.40 -14.42
N LEU A 29 12.98 -47.10 -13.36
CA LEU A 29 12.06 -46.61 -12.31
C LEU A 29 12.63 -45.38 -11.59
N ARG A 30 13.92 -45.35 -11.29
CA ARG A 30 14.60 -44.20 -10.70
C ARG A 30 14.55 -42.98 -11.65
N LYS A 31 14.81 -43.20 -12.93
CA LYS A 31 14.75 -42.16 -13.94
C LYS A 31 13.34 -41.56 -14.06
N ALA A 32 12.32 -42.39 -14.16
CA ALA A 32 10.91 -41.95 -14.21
C ALA A 32 10.50 -41.16 -12.94
N LYS A 33 10.88 -41.67 -11.76
CA LYS A 33 10.58 -41.00 -10.49
C LYS A 33 11.30 -39.65 -10.33
N LYS A 34 12.49 -39.51 -10.94
CA LYS A 34 13.25 -38.25 -10.95
C LYS A 34 12.48 -37.15 -11.72
N TYR A 35 11.94 -37.47 -12.92
CA TYR A 35 11.10 -36.54 -13.69
C TYR A 35 9.80 -36.21 -12.94
N GLU A 36 9.11 -37.22 -12.39
CA GLU A 36 7.89 -37.02 -11.61
C GLU A 36 8.13 -36.06 -10.43
N ARG A 37 9.26 -36.17 -9.75
CA ARG A 37 9.63 -35.27 -8.63
C ARG A 37 9.89 -33.86 -9.12
N GLY A 38 10.59 -33.66 -10.24
CA GLY A 38 10.84 -32.36 -10.81
C GLY A 38 9.56 -31.65 -11.22
N LEU A 39 8.59 -32.35 -11.81
CA LEU A 39 7.28 -31.82 -12.19
C LEU A 39 6.38 -31.47 -10.99
N LYS A 40 6.60 -32.06 -9.82
CA LYS A 40 5.83 -31.83 -8.58
C LYS A 40 6.49 -30.85 -7.62
N MET A 41 7.38 -30.02 -8.12
CA MET A 41 7.96 -28.92 -7.33
C MET A 41 7.13 -27.65 -7.51
N VAL A 42 6.95 -26.91 -6.41
CA VAL A 42 6.21 -25.66 -6.34
C VAL A 42 7.22 -24.51 -6.24
N PRO A 43 7.22 -23.57 -7.17
CA PRO A 43 8.06 -22.39 -7.10
C PRO A 43 7.45 -21.33 -6.17
N LEU A 44 8.24 -20.88 -5.24
CA LEU A 44 7.94 -19.83 -4.26
C LEU A 44 8.86 -18.64 -4.54
N LEU A 45 8.31 -17.53 -5.00
CA LEU A 45 9.03 -16.26 -5.09
C LEU A 45 9.16 -15.67 -3.68
N ILE A 46 10.37 -15.29 -3.31
CA ILE A 46 10.67 -14.67 -2.02
C ILE A 46 10.96 -13.20 -2.28
N HIS A 47 10.02 -12.35 -1.89
CA HIS A 47 10.23 -10.90 -1.91
C HIS A 47 11.06 -10.50 -0.70
N LEU A 48 12.17 -9.81 -0.95
CA LEU A 48 13.05 -9.33 0.12
C LEU A 48 12.35 -8.30 1.00
N PRO A 49 12.67 -8.26 2.30
CA PRO A 49 12.13 -7.25 3.21
C PRO A 49 12.43 -5.82 2.73
N PRO A 50 11.60 -4.81 3.10
CA PRO A 50 11.86 -3.41 2.81
C PRO A 50 13.03 -2.85 3.65
N THR A 51 13.61 -1.70 3.30
CA THR A 51 14.58 -0.95 4.12
C THR A 51 13.94 -0.52 5.44
N THR A 52 14.60 -0.66 6.55
CA THR A 52 14.17 -0.11 7.83
C THR A 52 15.17 0.94 8.28
N ASP A 53 14.70 2.15 8.60
CA ASP A 53 15.52 3.28 9.09
C ASP A 53 16.21 2.99 10.43
N ASP A 54 15.75 1.98 11.16
CA ASP A 54 16.31 1.58 12.46
C ASP A 54 17.80 1.22 12.42
N ILE A 55 18.34 0.93 11.23
CA ILE A 55 19.73 0.49 11.07
C ILE A 55 20.68 1.68 10.94
N GLU A 56 20.25 2.78 10.31
CA GLU A 56 21.08 3.98 10.18
C GLU A 56 21.22 4.76 11.49
N ASN A 57 20.18 4.76 12.31
CA ASN A 57 20.15 5.52 13.57
C ASN A 57 20.82 4.84 14.77
N ASN A 58 21.10 3.52 14.73
CA ASN A 58 21.62 2.77 15.88
C ASN A 58 23.15 2.60 15.95
N GLY A 59 23.90 3.18 15.02
CA GLY A 59 25.37 3.09 15.03
C GLY A 59 25.94 1.68 14.96
N ARG A 60 25.16 0.68 14.52
CA ARG A 60 25.59 -0.71 14.37
C ARG A 60 26.57 -0.85 13.20
N ASP A 61 27.61 -1.63 13.39
CA ASP A 61 28.56 -1.95 12.33
C ASP A 61 27.84 -2.76 11.23
N LYS A 62 28.07 -2.41 9.95
CA LYS A 62 27.56 -3.18 8.79
C LYS A 62 27.90 -4.67 8.84
N ARG A 63 28.95 -5.02 9.57
CA ARG A 63 29.37 -6.41 9.79
C ARG A 63 28.41 -7.18 10.70
N ASP A 64 27.91 -6.55 11.75
CA ASP A 64 26.96 -7.17 12.69
C ASP A 64 25.63 -7.46 12.00
N ILE A 65 25.21 -6.58 11.10
CA ILE A 65 24.00 -6.71 10.30
C ILE A 65 24.10 -7.91 9.36
N ALA A 66 25.21 -8.04 8.63
CA ALA A 66 25.43 -9.18 7.74
C ALA A 66 25.48 -10.51 8.51
N ASN A 67 26.13 -10.52 9.68
CA ASN A 67 26.18 -11.68 10.56
C ASN A 67 24.80 -12.09 11.08
N GLU A 68 23.94 -11.11 11.38
CA GLU A 68 22.58 -11.38 11.81
C GLU A 68 21.74 -12.01 10.69
N ALA A 69 21.81 -11.48 9.47
CA ALA A 69 21.11 -12.03 8.30
C ALA A 69 21.49 -13.50 8.02
N ILE A 70 22.78 -13.79 8.11
CA ILE A 70 23.29 -15.16 7.91
C ILE A 70 22.86 -16.08 9.06
N SER A 71 22.88 -15.60 10.30
CA SER A 71 22.38 -16.35 11.45
C SER A 71 20.89 -16.70 11.33
N LYS A 72 20.08 -15.77 10.80
CA LYS A 72 18.66 -16.02 10.48
C LYS A 72 18.51 -17.17 9.46
N ALA A 73 19.32 -17.18 8.40
CA ALA A 73 19.32 -18.28 7.43
C ALA A 73 19.73 -19.63 8.05
N GLN A 74 20.67 -19.62 9.00
CA GLN A 74 21.07 -20.84 9.71
C GLN A 74 19.88 -21.48 10.47
N VAL A 75 19.01 -20.66 11.07
CA VAL A 75 17.78 -21.15 11.72
C VAL A 75 16.86 -21.81 10.70
N MET A 76 16.67 -21.20 9.53
CA MET A 76 15.89 -21.77 8.43
C MET A 76 16.41 -23.15 8.01
N TYR A 77 17.71 -23.28 7.76
CA TYR A 77 18.31 -24.56 7.40
C TYR A 77 18.18 -25.61 8.52
N SER A 78 18.28 -25.20 9.78
CA SER A 78 18.10 -26.09 10.92
C SER A 78 16.70 -26.70 10.97
N ILE A 79 15.67 -25.91 10.63
CA ILE A 79 14.30 -26.41 10.51
C ILE A 79 14.19 -27.40 9.34
N LEU A 80 14.76 -27.06 8.17
CA LEU A 80 14.72 -27.90 6.98
C LEU A 80 15.46 -29.25 7.19
N ALA A 81 16.46 -29.30 8.05
CA ALA A 81 17.14 -30.54 8.41
C ALA A 81 16.20 -31.59 9.07
N SER A 82 15.12 -31.13 9.72
CA SER A 82 14.13 -32.01 10.34
C SER A 82 13.28 -32.80 9.35
N THR A 83 13.29 -32.44 8.07
CA THR A 83 12.48 -33.08 7.00
C THR A 83 13.03 -34.42 6.53
N ILE A 84 14.09 -34.95 7.19
CA ILE A 84 14.69 -36.24 6.85
C ILE A 84 13.68 -37.39 6.97
N THR A 85 13.52 -38.16 5.89
CA THR A 85 12.61 -39.31 5.87
C THR A 85 13.37 -40.61 5.91
N LYS A 86 12.81 -41.61 6.60
CA LYS A 86 13.34 -42.97 6.66
C LYS A 86 12.42 -43.92 5.90
N GLY A 87 12.96 -45.01 5.37
CA GLY A 87 12.17 -46.04 4.75
C GLY A 87 12.75 -46.61 3.45
N PHE A 88 12.16 -47.70 2.96
CA PHE A 88 12.61 -48.40 1.74
C PHE A 88 12.51 -47.52 0.48
N LYS A 89 11.44 -46.72 0.37
CA LYS A 89 11.27 -45.77 -0.76
C LYS A 89 12.39 -44.74 -0.82
N THR A 90 12.84 -44.25 0.35
CA THR A 90 13.93 -43.29 0.45
C THR A 90 15.27 -43.93 0.05
N ARG A 91 15.51 -45.19 0.42
CA ARG A 91 16.71 -45.91 -0.03
C ARG A 91 16.71 -46.14 -1.53
N LEU A 92 15.55 -46.44 -2.11
CA LEU A 92 15.40 -46.71 -3.53
C LEU A 92 15.49 -45.47 -4.42
N TYR A 93 14.82 -44.37 -4.03
CA TYR A 93 14.66 -43.16 -4.84
C TYR A 93 15.43 -41.94 -4.32
N GLY A 94 16.11 -42.06 -3.20
CA GLY A 94 16.78 -40.96 -2.50
C GLY A 94 15.83 -40.07 -1.68
N GLN A 95 16.36 -39.20 -0.82
CA GLN A 95 15.62 -38.16 -0.10
C GLN A 95 14.98 -37.17 -1.09
N ARG A 96 13.92 -36.46 -0.66
CA ARG A 96 13.44 -35.29 -1.36
C ARG A 96 14.46 -34.17 -1.17
N HIS A 97 14.60 -33.31 -2.16
CA HIS A 97 15.54 -32.19 -2.14
C HIS A 97 14.80 -30.87 -2.34
N PHE A 98 15.43 -29.81 -1.95
CA PHE A 98 15.03 -28.43 -2.15
C PHE A 98 15.94 -27.80 -3.20
N SER A 99 15.45 -26.77 -3.89
CA SER A 99 16.23 -25.91 -4.75
C SER A 99 16.02 -24.47 -4.32
N PHE A 100 17.07 -23.80 -3.84
CA PHE A 100 17.05 -22.37 -3.64
C PHE A 100 17.80 -21.73 -4.79
N GLU A 101 17.17 -20.72 -5.41
CA GLU A 101 17.67 -20.17 -6.66
C GLU A 101 17.74 -18.64 -6.60
N ILE A 102 18.85 -18.09 -7.06
CA ILE A 102 18.98 -16.65 -7.33
C ILE A 102 18.94 -16.50 -8.85
N ILE A 103 17.89 -15.90 -9.36
CA ILE A 103 17.61 -15.77 -10.79
C ILE A 103 17.79 -14.32 -11.20
N ALA A 104 18.70 -14.08 -12.17
CA ALA A 104 18.82 -12.80 -12.85
C ALA A 104 18.22 -12.92 -14.25
N LYS A 105 17.26 -12.06 -14.59
CA LYS A 105 16.62 -11.98 -15.89
C LYS A 105 16.32 -10.52 -16.25
N ASP A 106 16.71 -10.11 -17.45
CA ASP A 106 16.47 -8.76 -17.97
C ASP A 106 16.96 -7.65 -17.02
N GLY A 107 18.05 -7.90 -16.30
CA GLY A 107 18.62 -6.96 -15.33
C GLY A 107 17.96 -6.94 -13.95
N ILE A 108 17.00 -7.84 -13.68
CA ILE A 108 16.32 -7.95 -12.39
C ILE A 108 16.69 -9.26 -11.71
N ILE A 109 17.06 -9.20 -10.44
CA ILE A 109 17.46 -10.35 -9.61
C ILE A 109 16.34 -10.69 -8.64
N ARG A 110 15.95 -11.98 -8.61
CA ARG A 110 14.88 -12.54 -7.78
C ARG A 110 15.34 -13.76 -7.02
N TYR A 111 14.77 -13.96 -5.84
CA TYR A 111 15.01 -15.11 -4.99
C TYR A 111 13.84 -16.09 -5.05
N TYR A 112 14.15 -17.36 -5.30
CA TYR A 112 13.15 -18.42 -5.35
C TYR A 112 13.51 -19.57 -4.42
N ALA A 113 12.50 -20.17 -3.78
CA ALA A 113 12.58 -21.48 -3.17
C ALA A 113 11.67 -22.43 -3.95
N ILE A 114 12.25 -23.41 -4.65
CA ILE A 114 11.49 -24.36 -5.43
C ILE A 114 11.51 -25.70 -4.70
N VAL A 115 10.33 -26.10 -4.24
CA VAL A 115 10.20 -27.09 -3.16
C VAL A 115 9.19 -28.19 -3.51
N PRO A 116 9.36 -29.42 -2.99
CA PRO A 116 8.36 -30.46 -3.18
C PRO A 116 6.99 -30.03 -2.63
N ALA A 117 5.89 -30.18 -3.39
CA ALA A 117 4.55 -29.79 -3.01
C ALA A 117 4.12 -30.24 -1.60
N VAL A 118 4.58 -31.40 -1.15
CA VAL A 118 4.27 -31.95 0.21
C VAL A 118 5.00 -31.21 1.33
N LEU A 119 6.05 -30.44 1.02
CA LEU A 119 6.88 -29.72 2.00
C LEU A 119 6.73 -28.21 1.90
N THR A 120 5.82 -27.71 1.04
CA THR A 120 5.63 -26.28 0.78
C THR A 120 5.39 -25.49 2.07
N GLU A 121 4.47 -25.95 2.91
CA GLU A 121 4.12 -25.23 4.15
C GLU A 121 5.29 -25.22 5.16
N ILE A 122 6.04 -26.32 5.28
CA ILE A 122 7.22 -26.37 6.16
C ILE A 122 8.28 -25.36 5.69
N VAL A 123 8.46 -25.23 4.37
CA VAL A 123 9.44 -24.28 3.82
C VAL A 123 8.96 -22.85 4.00
N LYS A 124 7.69 -22.55 3.73
CA LYS A 124 7.10 -21.23 4.01
C LYS A 124 7.30 -20.83 5.47
N GLN A 125 6.95 -21.71 6.40
CA GLN A 125 7.14 -21.49 7.83
C GLN A 125 8.62 -21.30 8.22
N SER A 126 9.53 -22.07 7.62
CA SER A 126 10.96 -21.97 7.93
C SER A 126 11.56 -20.63 7.47
N ILE A 127 11.16 -20.14 6.27
CA ILE A 127 11.58 -18.85 5.76
C ILE A 127 10.97 -17.73 6.61
N GLN A 128 9.67 -17.78 6.93
CA GLN A 128 8.98 -16.79 7.74
C GLN A 128 9.48 -16.72 9.19
N SER A 129 9.91 -17.85 9.76
CA SER A 129 10.53 -17.86 11.10
C SER A 129 11.88 -17.17 11.11
N ALA A 130 12.65 -17.30 10.03
CA ALA A 130 13.95 -16.68 9.89
C ALA A 130 13.82 -15.20 9.46
N TYR A 131 12.89 -14.90 8.57
CA TYR A 131 12.65 -13.58 7.97
C TYR A 131 11.16 -13.20 8.07
N PRO A 132 10.69 -12.70 9.22
CA PRO A 132 9.27 -12.46 9.48
C PRO A 132 8.60 -11.47 8.50
N THR A 133 9.37 -10.53 7.95
CA THR A 133 8.92 -9.49 7.02
C THR A 133 9.05 -9.88 5.54
N ALA A 134 9.63 -11.06 5.22
CA ALA A 134 9.71 -11.54 3.85
C ALA A 134 8.32 -12.04 3.39
N ARG A 135 7.90 -11.59 2.20
CA ARG A 135 6.69 -12.09 1.54
C ARG A 135 7.02 -13.28 0.66
N ILE A 136 6.22 -14.33 0.75
CA ILE A 136 6.36 -15.53 -0.09
C ILE A 136 5.11 -15.64 -0.96
N GLU A 137 5.33 -15.72 -2.26
CA GLU A 137 4.27 -15.84 -3.26
C GLU A 137 4.48 -17.11 -4.09
N GLU A 138 3.41 -17.90 -4.28
CA GLU A 138 3.46 -19.03 -5.22
C GLU A 138 3.38 -18.47 -6.65
N LYS A 139 4.55 -18.27 -7.25
CA LYS A 139 4.69 -17.69 -8.59
C LYS A 139 5.69 -18.50 -9.39
N ARG A 140 5.30 -18.80 -10.63
CA ARG A 140 6.19 -19.49 -11.56
C ARG A 140 7.47 -18.68 -11.75
N GLU A 141 8.60 -19.39 -11.77
CA GLU A 141 9.91 -18.80 -11.99
C GLU A 141 10.03 -18.17 -13.38
N GLU A 142 10.85 -17.14 -13.47
CA GLU A 142 11.18 -16.47 -14.73
C GLU A 142 11.95 -17.43 -15.67
N ASN A 143 11.59 -17.39 -16.94
CA ASN A 143 12.31 -18.13 -17.96
C ASN A 143 13.66 -17.45 -18.25
N ILE A 144 14.76 -18.06 -17.81
CA ILE A 144 16.10 -17.52 -17.99
C ILE A 144 16.63 -17.62 -19.43
N PHE A 145 15.99 -18.45 -20.28
CA PHE A 145 16.46 -18.63 -21.65
C PHE A 145 16.15 -17.39 -22.49
N ALA A 146 17.11 -16.98 -23.31
CA ALA A 146 16.96 -15.87 -24.23
C ALA A 146 15.81 -16.16 -25.23
N PRO A 147 14.95 -15.15 -25.59
CA PRO A 147 13.82 -15.36 -26.49
C PRO A 147 14.22 -15.97 -27.83
N ASP A 148 15.32 -15.50 -28.40
CA ASP A 148 15.92 -15.99 -29.66
C ASP A 148 17.10 -16.95 -29.39
N GLY A 149 17.26 -17.35 -28.11
CA GLY A 149 18.39 -18.15 -27.67
C GLY A 149 18.31 -19.61 -28.15
N ARG A 150 19.35 -20.04 -28.83
CA ARG A 150 19.54 -21.46 -29.13
C ARG A 150 20.05 -22.18 -27.88
N VAL A 151 19.62 -23.43 -27.70
CA VAL A 151 20.11 -24.25 -26.57
C VAL A 151 21.65 -24.36 -26.57
N ASP A 152 22.28 -24.26 -27.73
CA ASP A 152 23.74 -24.28 -27.87
C ASP A 152 24.44 -23.04 -27.29
N ASN A 153 23.70 -21.94 -27.06
CA ASN A 153 24.19 -20.70 -26.44
C ASN A 153 24.05 -20.72 -24.91
N VAL A 154 23.58 -21.82 -24.33
CA VAL A 154 23.51 -22.04 -22.90
C VAL A 154 24.84 -22.58 -22.39
N SER A 155 25.38 -21.95 -21.36
CA SER A 155 26.61 -22.37 -20.69
C SER A 155 26.39 -22.59 -19.20
N GLY A 156 27.14 -23.43 -18.57
CA GLY A 156 27.02 -23.65 -17.13
C GLY A 156 28.04 -24.60 -16.55
N ALA A 157 28.05 -24.65 -15.22
CA ALA A 157 28.97 -25.48 -14.44
C ALA A 157 28.28 -25.99 -13.16
N GLU A 158 28.78 -27.07 -12.63
CA GLU A 158 28.46 -27.56 -11.29
C GLU A 158 29.67 -27.40 -10.39
N LEU A 159 29.41 -26.90 -9.17
CA LEU A 159 30.43 -26.76 -8.14
C LEU A 159 30.31 -27.92 -7.16
N THR A 160 31.42 -28.59 -6.92
CA THR A 160 31.55 -29.67 -5.96
C THR A 160 32.74 -29.41 -5.04
N LEU A 161 32.77 -30.02 -3.86
CA LEU A 161 33.89 -29.87 -2.93
C LEU A 161 35.19 -30.43 -3.57
N ASN A 162 36.30 -29.72 -3.36
CA ASN A 162 37.61 -30.08 -3.92
C ASN A 162 38.32 -31.14 -3.10
N LYS A 163 38.13 -31.10 -1.78
CA LYS A 163 38.73 -32.09 -0.83
C LYS A 163 37.60 -32.85 -0.11
N GLU A 164 37.94 -33.64 0.89
CA GLU A 164 36.98 -34.42 1.66
C GLU A 164 35.93 -33.53 2.34
N TYR A 165 34.68 -34.00 2.33
CA TYR A 165 33.52 -33.21 2.78
C TYR A 165 33.51 -32.85 4.28
N TYR A 166 34.31 -33.55 5.11
CA TYR A 166 34.40 -33.20 6.52
C TYR A 166 35.28 -31.98 6.78
N LEU A 167 36.11 -31.55 5.81
CA LEU A 167 36.86 -30.29 5.86
C LEU A 167 35.89 -29.12 5.52
N PRO A 168 35.92 -28.02 6.32
CA PRO A 168 35.04 -26.90 6.05
C PRO A 168 35.50 -26.05 4.86
N ILE A 169 34.54 -25.36 4.20
CA ILE A 169 34.83 -24.24 3.32
C ILE A 169 34.97 -22.98 4.15
N ALA A 170 35.46 -21.87 3.56
CA ALA A 170 35.45 -20.58 4.23
C ALA A 170 34.00 -20.07 4.39
N THR A 171 33.67 -19.59 5.57
CA THR A 171 32.37 -19.08 5.95
C THR A 171 32.44 -17.58 6.26
N TYR A 172 31.31 -16.97 6.60
CA TYR A 172 31.26 -15.58 7.05
C TYR A 172 32.02 -15.37 8.37
N GLU A 173 32.13 -16.40 9.22
CA GLU A 173 32.88 -16.34 10.46
C GLU A 173 34.37 -16.11 10.20
N ASP A 174 34.87 -16.65 9.09
CA ASP A 174 36.29 -16.56 8.67
C ASP A 174 36.57 -15.24 7.95
N THR A 175 35.65 -14.84 7.03
CA THR A 175 35.87 -13.69 6.12
C THR A 175 35.39 -12.37 6.72
N LYS A 176 34.47 -12.42 7.71
CA LYS A 176 33.76 -11.25 8.29
C LYS A 176 33.10 -10.34 7.23
N ARG A 177 32.72 -10.90 6.11
CA ARG A 177 32.09 -10.22 4.98
C ARG A 177 30.96 -11.06 4.42
N ASP A 178 29.93 -10.40 3.93
CA ASP A 178 28.84 -11.05 3.21
C ASP A 178 29.30 -11.49 1.82
N ALA A 179 29.48 -12.78 1.66
CA ALA A 179 29.92 -13.38 0.40
C ALA A 179 28.83 -13.36 -0.69
N SER A 180 27.53 -13.21 -0.33
CA SER A 180 26.43 -13.15 -1.29
C SER A 180 26.53 -11.92 -2.19
N MET A 181 27.13 -10.84 -1.70
CA MET A 181 27.35 -9.61 -2.45
C MET A 181 28.16 -9.80 -3.73
N ALA A 182 29.19 -10.62 -3.71
CA ALA A 182 29.98 -10.91 -4.91
C ALA A 182 29.16 -11.70 -5.94
N ILE A 183 28.29 -12.61 -5.48
CA ILE A 183 27.37 -13.37 -6.34
C ILE A 183 26.35 -12.43 -6.97
N LEU A 184 25.75 -11.51 -6.21
CA LEU A 184 24.79 -10.53 -6.71
C LEU A 184 25.44 -9.55 -7.70
N ASN A 185 26.66 -9.08 -7.42
CA ASN A 185 27.41 -8.24 -8.35
C ASN A 185 27.73 -8.97 -9.67
N ALA A 186 28.05 -10.24 -9.61
CA ALA A 186 28.25 -11.03 -10.83
C ALA A 186 26.93 -11.20 -11.61
N LEU A 187 25.82 -11.45 -10.95
CA LEU A 187 24.48 -11.58 -11.53
C LEU A 187 23.96 -10.24 -12.10
N SER A 188 24.40 -9.10 -11.55
CA SER A 188 24.02 -7.79 -12.04
C SER A 188 24.56 -7.45 -13.43
N SER A 189 25.55 -8.22 -13.89
CA SER A 189 26.10 -8.11 -15.26
C SER A 189 25.18 -8.66 -16.35
N VAL A 190 24.07 -9.32 -15.97
CA VAL A 190 23.06 -9.88 -16.89
C VAL A 190 22.24 -8.74 -17.49
N GLY A 191 22.32 -8.60 -18.81
CA GLY A 191 21.66 -7.54 -19.56
C GLY A 191 20.22 -7.91 -19.99
N LYS A 192 19.65 -7.04 -20.81
CA LYS A 192 18.33 -7.26 -21.42
C LYS A 192 18.39 -8.47 -22.36
N ASN A 193 17.35 -9.31 -22.35
CA ASN A 193 17.23 -10.57 -23.09
C ASN A 193 18.23 -11.67 -22.65
N GLU A 194 19.02 -11.45 -21.61
CA GLU A 194 19.89 -12.44 -21.00
C GLU A 194 19.28 -13.03 -19.73
N GLY A 195 19.74 -14.20 -19.33
CA GLY A 195 19.33 -14.79 -18.06
C GLY A 195 20.44 -15.65 -17.44
N ALA A 196 20.55 -15.61 -16.13
CA ALA A 196 21.46 -16.47 -15.37
C ALA A 196 20.85 -16.91 -14.04
N THR A 197 21.28 -18.06 -13.55
CA THR A 197 20.80 -18.59 -12.25
C THR A 197 21.95 -19.24 -11.50
N VAL A 198 21.96 -18.98 -10.20
CA VAL A 198 22.67 -19.81 -9.21
C VAL A 198 21.64 -20.69 -8.54
N GLN A 199 21.66 -21.99 -8.88
CA GLN A 199 20.74 -23.00 -8.37
C GLN A 199 21.44 -23.84 -7.29
N ILE A 200 20.96 -23.75 -6.06
CA ILE A 200 21.51 -24.49 -4.90
C ILE A 200 20.53 -25.59 -4.55
N LEU A 201 20.90 -26.80 -4.96
CA LEU A 201 20.14 -28.01 -4.69
C LEU A 201 20.67 -28.67 -3.42
N PHE A 202 19.80 -28.97 -2.46
CA PHE A 202 20.21 -29.59 -1.22
C PHE A 202 19.15 -30.50 -0.62
N ARG A 203 19.56 -31.44 0.18
CA ARG A 203 18.70 -32.34 0.98
C ARG A 203 19.40 -32.72 2.28
N PRO A 204 18.67 -32.98 3.39
CA PRO A 204 19.27 -33.40 4.64
C PRO A 204 20.15 -34.63 4.45
N ALA A 205 21.39 -34.59 4.97
CA ALA A 205 22.30 -35.71 4.96
C ALA A 205 21.85 -36.80 5.95
N GLN A 206 22.30 -38.03 5.77
CA GLN A 206 21.98 -39.11 6.70
C GLN A 206 22.55 -38.83 8.09
N LYS A 207 21.90 -39.39 9.15
CA LYS A 207 22.25 -39.13 10.55
C LYS A 207 23.71 -39.36 10.93
N ASN A 208 24.38 -40.22 10.19
CA ASN A 208 25.77 -40.60 10.45
C ASN A 208 26.78 -39.94 9.48
N TRP A 209 26.39 -38.86 8.81
CA TRP A 209 27.25 -38.16 7.84
C TRP A 209 28.61 -37.75 8.45
N PHE A 210 28.64 -37.45 9.75
CA PHE A 210 29.84 -37.04 10.47
C PHE A 210 30.79 -38.23 10.86
N SER A 211 30.40 -39.49 10.62
CA SER A 211 31.15 -40.65 11.07
C SER A 211 32.57 -40.70 10.50
N THR A 212 32.76 -40.35 9.22
CA THR A 212 34.07 -40.31 8.56
C THR A 212 34.99 -39.25 9.17
N GLY A 213 34.45 -38.03 9.43
CA GLY A 213 35.21 -36.97 10.08
C GLY A 213 35.58 -37.32 11.51
N LYS A 214 34.68 -37.98 12.25
CA LYS A 214 34.96 -38.48 13.59
C LYS A 214 36.06 -39.52 13.58
N GLN A 215 35.99 -40.46 12.64
CA GLN A 215 37.02 -41.50 12.46
C GLN A 215 38.36 -40.87 12.06
N TYR A 216 38.34 -39.81 11.24
CA TYR A 216 39.55 -39.06 10.88
C TYR A 216 40.20 -38.45 12.13
N ILE A 217 39.42 -37.74 12.98
CA ILE A 217 39.90 -37.14 14.22
C ILE A 217 40.50 -38.20 15.15
N GLU A 218 39.80 -39.33 15.36
CA GLU A 218 40.28 -40.46 16.19
C GLU A 218 41.59 -41.05 15.68
N ASN A 219 41.74 -41.22 14.36
CA ASN A 219 42.96 -41.76 13.75
C ASN A 219 44.15 -40.78 13.90
N VAL A 220 43.92 -39.46 13.72
CA VAL A 220 44.97 -38.45 13.91
C VAL A 220 45.39 -38.40 15.37
N GLN A 221 44.44 -38.46 16.32
CA GLN A 221 44.72 -38.47 17.76
C GLN A 221 45.49 -39.72 18.19
N LYS A 222 45.28 -40.87 17.51
CA LYS A 222 45.99 -42.13 17.75
C LYS A 222 47.35 -42.25 16.99
N GLY A 223 47.80 -41.16 16.32
CA GLY A 223 49.05 -41.14 15.56
C GLY A 223 49.09 -42.03 14.32
N LYS A 224 47.95 -42.55 13.85
CA LYS A 224 47.88 -43.38 12.66
C LYS A 224 47.97 -42.50 11.39
N LYS A 225 48.86 -42.90 10.46
CA LYS A 225 48.95 -42.27 9.13
C LYS A 225 47.64 -42.49 8.38
N VAL A 226 46.86 -41.41 8.20
CA VAL A 226 45.63 -41.46 7.41
C VAL A 226 46.01 -41.20 5.96
N LYS A 227 45.82 -42.19 5.06
CA LYS A 227 45.94 -41.97 3.60
C LYS A 227 44.77 -41.05 3.16
N THR A 228 45.07 -39.84 2.79
CA THR A 228 44.13 -38.91 2.11
C THR A 228 44.11 -39.27 0.62
N GLY A 229 43.13 -40.06 0.21
CA GLY A 229 42.90 -40.43 -1.18
C GLY A 229 42.11 -41.73 -1.28
N GLY A 230 41.01 -41.72 -2.02
CA GLY A 230 40.15 -42.86 -2.22
C GLY A 230 40.94 -44.03 -2.80
N ALA A 231 41.02 -45.16 -2.04
CA ALA A 231 41.61 -46.39 -2.53
C ALA A 231 40.89 -46.84 -3.79
N THR A 232 41.59 -46.96 -4.89
CA THR A 232 41.08 -47.58 -6.12
C THR A 232 40.79 -49.06 -5.86
N ILE A 233 39.69 -49.60 -6.44
CA ILE A 233 39.29 -51.00 -6.30
C ILE A 233 40.46 -51.93 -6.55
N GLY A 234 41.43 -51.54 -7.38
CA GLY A 234 42.65 -52.27 -7.65
C GLY A 234 43.63 -52.39 -6.44
N GLU A 235 43.70 -51.34 -5.59
CA GLU A 235 44.56 -51.40 -4.36
C GLU A 235 43.91 -52.24 -3.27
N LEU A 236 42.57 -52.25 -3.12
CA LEU A 236 41.86 -53.14 -2.20
C LEU A 236 41.98 -54.58 -2.59
N VAL A 237 42.02 -54.92 -3.89
CA VAL A 237 42.25 -56.28 -4.37
C VAL A 237 43.71 -56.72 -4.15
N MET A 238 44.68 -55.81 -4.30
CA MET A 238 46.07 -56.07 -4.04
C MET A 238 46.38 -56.30 -2.55
N ASP A 239 45.74 -55.56 -1.65
CA ASP A 239 45.88 -55.76 -0.20
C ASP A 239 45.23 -57.05 0.26
N VAL A 240 44.10 -57.47 -0.31
CA VAL A 240 43.50 -58.80 -0.03
C VAL A 240 44.36 -59.98 -0.57
N VAL A 241 45.01 -59.78 -1.70
CA VAL A 241 45.89 -60.79 -2.30
C VAL A 241 47.22 -60.90 -1.56
N ARG A 242 47.72 -59.84 -0.94
CA ARG A 242 49.00 -59.84 -0.16
C ARG A 242 48.81 -60.23 1.31
N ALA A 243 47.65 -60.22 1.89
CA ALA A 243 47.36 -60.53 3.28
C ALA A 243 47.82 -61.97 3.76
N PRO A 244 47.88 -63.01 2.93
CA PRO A 244 48.29 -64.32 3.36
C PRO A 244 49.84 -64.53 3.52
N TRP A 245 50.66 -63.60 3.07
CA TRP A 245 52.11 -63.83 2.94
C TRP A 245 53.00 -62.93 3.84
N GLU A 246 52.43 -62.06 4.69
CA GLU A 246 53.21 -61.25 5.62
C GLU A 246 53.20 -61.89 7.02
N VAL A 247 54.38 -62.23 7.45
CA VAL A 247 54.66 -62.72 8.82
C VAL A 247 54.44 -61.64 9.84
N PRO A 248 53.81 -61.92 10.99
CA PRO A 248 53.57 -60.86 12.00
C PRO A 248 54.96 -60.46 12.61
N LYS A 249 55.35 -59.23 12.41
CA LYS A 249 56.35 -58.56 13.19
C LYS A 249 55.79 -58.13 14.53
N GLU A 250 56.32 -58.61 15.60
CA GLU A 250 56.07 -58.09 16.94
C GLU A 250 56.42 -56.64 16.99
N HIS A 251 55.41 -55.82 17.22
CA HIS A 251 55.59 -54.41 17.52
C HIS A 251 55.72 -54.22 19.01
N GLU A 252 56.94 -53.88 19.46
CA GLU A 252 57.15 -53.24 20.73
C GLU A 252 56.21 -51.99 20.85
N LYS A 253 55.42 -52.00 21.88
CA LYS A 253 54.59 -50.80 22.28
C LYS A 253 55.55 -49.78 22.91
N THR A 254 56.09 -48.92 22.08
CA THR A 254 56.60 -47.65 22.54
C THR A 254 55.39 -46.68 22.49
N GLU A 255 54.84 -46.25 23.63
CA GLU A 255 53.95 -45.12 23.77
C GLU A 255 54.78 -43.86 23.51
N GLU A 256 54.98 -43.53 22.21
CA GLU A 256 55.34 -42.16 21.83
C GLU A 256 54.12 -41.29 21.95
N THR A 257 54.05 -40.42 22.92
CA THR A 257 53.25 -39.28 22.99
C THR A 257 53.57 -38.39 21.78
N THR A 258 52.89 -38.63 20.66
CA THR A 258 53.04 -37.83 19.44
C THR A 258 52.44 -36.45 19.74
N VAL A 259 53.32 -35.44 19.91
CA VAL A 259 52.96 -34.05 20.02
C VAL A 259 52.28 -33.69 18.67
N ILE A 260 50.95 -33.55 18.68
CA ILE A 260 50.16 -33.11 17.50
C ILE A 260 50.62 -31.70 17.20
N SER A 261 51.05 -31.43 15.97
CA SER A 261 51.45 -30.07 15.56
C SER A 261 50.26 -29.14 15.67
N ASN A 262 50.50 -27.85 16.01
CA ASN A 262 49.46 -26.84 16.16
C ASN A 262 48.53 -26.80 14.95
N LEU A 263 49.06 -26.92 13.73
CA LEU A 263 48.28 -26.96 12.48
C LEU A 263 47.28 -28.14 12.44
N LYS A 264 47.67 -29.31 12.95
CA LYS A 264 46.76 -30.46 13.02
C LYS A 264 45.69 -30.31 14.11
N GLN A 265 46.00 -29.62 15.19
CA GLN A 265 44.99 -29.27 16.22
C GLN A 265 43.96 -28.33 15.69
N GLU A 266 44.36 -27.30 14.92
CA GLU A 266 43.46 -26.37 14.26
C GLU A 266 42.55 -27.06 13.22
N GLU A 267 43.09 -27.99 12.42
CA GLU A 267 42.34 -28.82 11.48
C GLU A 267 41.31 -29.70 12.21
N ILE A 268 41.65 -30.37 13.29
CA ILE A 268 40.74 -31.15 14.12
C ILE A 268 39.61 -30.26 14.67
N GLN A 269 39.93 -29.06 15.16
CA GLN A 269 38.98 -28.15 15.70
C GLN A 269 38.02 -27.65 14.61
N ALA A 270 38.52 -27.33 13.41
CA ALA A 270 37.70 -26.91 12.27
C ALA A 270 36.71 -28.02 11.83
N ILE A 271 37.18 -29.28 11.76
CA ILE A 271 36.35 -30.46 11.48
C ILE A 271 35.29 -30.63 12.58
N ALA A 272 35.69 -30.57 13.85
CA ALA A 272 34.79 -30.70 14.99
C ALA A 272 33.69 -29.60 14.98
N ASN A 273 34.06 -28.38 14.67
CA ASN A 273 33.12 -27.25 14.54
C ASN A 273 32.13 -27.50 13.39
N LYS A 274 32.59 -27.95 12.23
CA LYS A 274 31.72 -28.30 11.11
C LYS A 274 30.66 -29.33 11.50
N MET A 275 31.07 -30.36 12.26
CA MET A 275 30.20 -31.49 12.66
C MET A 275 29.16 -31.14 13.73
N ARG A 276 29.20 -29.95 14.36
CA ARG A 276 28.23 -29.51 15.36
C ARG A 276 26.86 -29.18 14.75
N TYR A 277 26.84 -28.87 13.47
CA TYR A 277 25.62 -28.38 12.77
C TYR A 277 25.07 -29.46 11.83
N PRO A 278 23.75 -29.40 11.50
CA PRO A 278 23.15 -30.31 10.54
C PRO A 278 23.85 -30.27 9.20
N GLY A 279 24.11 -31.46 8.61
CA GLY A 279 24.70 -31.58 7.27
C GLY A 279 23.65 -31.74 6.18
N PHE A 280 23.97 -31.24 4.99
CA PHE A 280 23.17 -31.37 3.79
C PHE A 280 24.00 -31.86 2.62
N GLU A 281 23.52 -32.86 1.92
CA GLU A 281 24.06 -33.23 0.60
C GLU A 281 23.67 -32.08 -0.35
N THR A 282 24.66 -31.42 -0.97
CA THR A 282 24.47 -30.18 -1.73
C THR A 282 25.05 -30.32 -3.13
N LEU A 283 24.44 -29.63 -4.09
CA LEU A 283 24.94 -29.43 -5.44
C LEU A 283 24.62 -27.99 -5.86
N ILE A 284 25.63 -27.22 -6.24
CA ILE A 284 25.47 -25.88 -6.74
C ILE A 284 25.64 -25.95 -8.25
N ARG A 285 24.62 -25.47 -8.98
CA ARG A 285 24.64 -25.38 -10.44
C ARG A 285 24.51 -23.91 -10.86
N ILE A 286 25.39 -23.51 -11.74
CA ILE A 286 25.40 -22.19 -12.36
C ILE A 286 25.04 -22.35 -13.82
N ILE A 287 24.09 -21.58 -14.31
CA ILE A 287 23.67 -21.60 -15.71
C ILE A 287 23.45 -20.18 -16.18
N ALA A 288 23.81 -19.90 -17.44
CA ALA A 288 23.48 -18.65 -18.12
C ALA A 288 23.07 -18.91 -19.57
N SER A 289 22.18 -18.07 -20.06
CA SER A 289 21.70 -18.03 -21.43
C SER A 289 21.85 -16.63 -21.98
N SER A 290 22.36 -16.51 -23.19
CA SER A 290 22.54 -15.25 -23.91
C SER A 290 22.35 -15.49 -25.42
N ASP A 291 22.35 -14.43 -26.20
CA ASP A 291 22.28 -14.51 -27.66
C ASP A 291 23.52 -15.21 -28.25
N THR A 292 24.64 -15.15 -27.57
CA THR A 292 25.90 -15.76 -28.00
C THR A 292 26.53 -16.64 -26.93
N LYS A 293 27.15 -17.74 -27.34
CA LYS A 293 27.82 -18.65 -26.42
C LYS A 293 28.99 -18.00 -25.65
N PRO A 294 29.91 -17.22 -26.27
CA PRO A 294 30.98 -16.55 -25.53
C PRO A 294 30.46 -15.63 -24.42
N ARG A 295 29.31 -14.99 -24.64
CA ARG A 295 28.71 -14.11 -23.64
C ARG A 295 28.15 -14.92 -22.46
N SER A 296 27.43 -16.03 -22.72
CA SER A 296 26.95 -16.92 -21.65
C SER A 296 28.11 -17.54 -20.85
N GLU A 297 29.21 -17.89 -21.51
CA GLU A 297 30.45 -18.38 -20.85
C GLU A 297 31.08 -17.29 -20.00
N ALA A 298 31.11 -16.04 -20.43
CA ALA A 298 31.62 -14.91 -19.67
C ALA A 298 30.77 -14.66 -18.38
N ILE A 299 29.43 -14.71 -18.49
CA ILE A 299 28.52 -14.57 -17.34
C ILE A 299 28.78 -15.70 -16.33
N VAL A 300 28.84 -16.95 -16.80
CA VAL A 300 29.13 -18.11 -15.94
C VAL A 300 30.50 -17.96 -15.28
N GLY A 301 31.54 -17.55 -16.02
CA GLY A 301 32.87 -17.27 -15.50
C GLY A 301 32.91 -16.23 -14.40
N GLY A 302 32.16 -15.13 -14.56
CA GLY A 302 32.00 -14.10 -13.54
C GLY A 302 31.38 -14.63 -12.25
N ILE A 303 30.31 -15.42 -12.38
CA ILE A 303 29.64 -16.02 -11.21
C ILE A 303 30.57 -17.05 -10.52
N ILE A 304 31.26 -17.90 -11.28
CA ILE A 304 32.25 -18.85 -10.73
C ILE A 304 33.34 -18.11 -9.95
N SER A 305 33.84 -17.00 -10.48
CA SER A 305 34.86 -16.18 -9.81
C SER A 305 34.37 -15.65 -8.46
N ALA A 306 33.07 -15.31 -8.35
CA ALA A 306 32.47 -14.90 -7.08
C ALA A 306 32.48 -16.00 -6.02
N PHE A 307 32.46 -17.30 -6.42
CA PHE A 307 32.54 -18.42 -5.49
C PHE A 307 33.96 -18.67 -4.96
N SER A 308 35.01 -18.05 -5.51
CA SER A 308 36.39 -18.22 -5.03
C SER A 308 36.58 -17.79 -3.57
N GLN A 309 35.73 -16.88 -3.06
CA GLN A 309 35.74 -16.40 -1.69
C GLN A 309 35.39 -17.49 -0.64
N PHE A 310 34.72 -18.58 -1.07
CA PHE A 310 34.42 -19.72 -0.22
C PHE A 310 35.59 -20.76 -0.15
N ASN A 311 36.66 -20.51 -0.89
CA ASN A 311 37.84 -21.38 -0.89
C ASN A 311 38.74 -21.05 0.30
N SER A 312 38.96 -22.02 1.16
CA SER A 312 39.98 -21.96 2.19
C SER A 312 41.24 -22.71 1.68
N PRO A 313 42.41 -22.06 1.57
CA PRO A 313 43.63 -22.68 1.12
C PRO A 313 44.03 -23.89 1.99
N GLU A 314 43.81 -23.80 3.29
CA GLU A 314 44.16 -24.82 4.27
C GLU A 314 43.13 -25.97 4.29
N TYR A 315 41.84 -25.68 4.20
CA TYR A 315 40.78 -26.66 4.34
C TYR A 315 40.16 -27.09 3.00
N ASN A 316 38.99 -26.56 2.64
CA ASN A 316 38.26 -26.98 1.45
C ASN A 316 37.87 -25.79 0.59
N GLY A 317 37.32 -26.07 -0.56
CA GLY A 317 36.81 -25.10 -1.52
C GLY A 317 36.03 -25.80 -2.62
N PHE A 318 35.66 -25.04 -3.65
CA PHE A 318 34.90 -25.57 -4.76
C PHE A 318 35.77 -25.91 -5.96
N LYS A 319 35.50 -27.10 -6.53
CA LYS A 319 35.99 -27.55 -7.83
C LYS A 319 34.91 -27.29 -8.85
N VAL A 320 35.28 -26.71 -9.98
CA VAL A 320 34.38 -26.39 -11.09
C VAL A 320 34.33 -27.52 -12.09
N ASN A 321 33.14 -28.02 -12.38
CA ASN A 321 32.88 -29.04 -13.40
C ASN A 321 31.99 -28.40 -14.50
N THR A 322 32.59 -28.03 -15.63
CA THR A 322 31.87 -27.43 -16.76
C THR A 322 31.06 -28.46 -17.53
N PHE A 323 29.88 -28.09 -17.99
CA PHE A 323 29.05 -28.94 -18.84
C PHE A 323 29.54 -28.88 -20.32
N LYS A 324 29.70 -30.05 -20.90
CA LYS A 324 30.01 -30.16 -22.35
C LYS A 324 28.75 -30.24 -23.20
N ASP A 325 27.64 -30.68 -22.63
CA ASP A 325 26.35 -30.85 -23.34
C ASP A 325 25.32 -29.83 -22.81
N PRO A 326 25.01 -28.77 -23.58
CA PRO A 326 24.02 -27.77 -23.21
C PRO A 326 22.60 -28.32 -23.04
N LYS A 327 22.24 -29.35 -23.83
CA LYS A 327 20.88 -29.96 -23.76
C LYS A 327 20.71 -30.70 -22.43
N LYS A 328 21.73 -31.43 -21.99
CA LYS A 328 21.70 -32.10 -20.71
C LYS A 328 21.68 -31.10 -19.55
N LEU A 329 22.45 -30.02 -19.64
CA LEU A 329 22.45 -28.94 -18.67
C LEU A 329 21.06 -28.32 -18.53
N THR A 330 20.42 -27.97 -19.66
CA THR A 330 19.07 -27.39 -19.69
C THR A 330 18.05 -28.30 -19.04
N VAL A 331 18.07 -29.61 -19.33
CA VAL A 331 17.19 -30.61 -18.72
C VAL A 331 17.47 -30.76 -17.22
N ASP A 332 18.73 -30.86 -16.82
CA ASP A 332 19.11 -31.01 -15.43
C ASP A 332 18.74 -29.78 -14.59
N TYR A 333 18.80 -28.58 -15.16
CA TYR A 333 18.35 -27.32 -14.57
C TYR A 333 16.82 -27.28 -14.46
N THR A 334 16.10 -27.41 -15.58
CA THR A 334 14.64 -27.25 -15.63
C THR A 334 13.91 -28.21 -14.69
N PHE A 335 14.35 -29.47 -14.63
CA PHE A 335 13.77 -30.47 -13.74
C PHE A 335 14.43 -30.55 -12.37
N ARG A 336 15.42 -29.69 -12.10
CA ARG A 336 16.13 -29.62 -10.81
C ARG A 336 16.68 -31.00 -10.41
N PHE A 337 17.32 -31.66 -11.37
CA PHE A 337 17.82 -33.01 -11.13
C PHE A 337 18.94 -33.03 -10.11
N PHE A 338 18.74 -33.84 -9.07
CA PHE A 338 19.70 -34.07 -8.01
C PHE A 338 20.23 -35.49 -8.09
N PRO A 339 21.58 -35.70 -8.11
CA PRO A 339 22.17 -37.04 -8.17
C PRO A 339 21.74 -37.89 -6.97
N LEU A 340 21.64 -39.21 -7.24
CA LEU A 340 21.23 -40.14 -6.19
C LEU A 340 22.32 -40.31 -5.11
N LYS A 341 23.59 -40.23 -5.52
CA LYS A 341 24.77 -40.33 -4.65
C LYS A 341 25.57 -39.04 -4.72
N THR A 342 25.47 -38.26 -3.68
CA THR A 342 26.25 -37.01 -3.48
C THR A 342 26.89 -37.00 -2.10
N SER A 343 27.13 -38.17 -1.56
CA SER A 343 27.69 -38.34 -0.20
C SER A 343 29.09 -37.75 -0.01
N SER A 344 29.75 -37.33 -1.08
CA SER A 344 31.03 -36.65 -1.08
C SER A 344 30.90 -35.09 -1.11
N ASN A 345 29.71 -34.55 -1.14
CA ASN A 345 29.46 -33.10 -1.26
C ASN A 345 28.51 -32.67 -0.16
N ILE A 346 28.98 -32.59 1.07
CA ILE A 346 28.17 -32.24 2.24
C ILE A 346 28.64 -30.90 2.80
N LEU A 347 27.69 -29.97 2.87
CA LEU A 347 27.81 -28.69 3.55
C LEU A 347 26.95 -28.70 4.81
N ASN A 348 27.38 -28.03 5.87
CA ASN A 348 26.54 -27.83 7.04
C ASN A 348 25.63 -26.60 6.92
N SER A 349 24.75 -26.36 7.90
CA SER A 349 23.81 -25.23 7.87
C SER A 349 24.50 -23.87 7.90
N VAL A 350 25.70 -23.73 8.47
CA VAL A 350 26.46 -22.46 8.50
C VAL A 350 27.07 -22.17 7.12
N GLU A 351 27.68 -23.21 6.50
CA GLU A 351 28.23 -23.09 5.15
C GLU A 351 27.15 -22.79 4.11
N LEU A 352 25.97 -23.43 4.20
CA LEU A 352 24.84 -23.13 3.32
C LEU A 352 24.30 -21.72 3.56
N ALA A 353 24.19 -21.29 4.82
CA ALA A 353 23.74 -19.94 5.16
C ALA A 353 24.71 -18.86 4.63
N SER A 354 26.03 -19.16 4.62
CA SER A 354 27.02 -18.25 4.02
C SER A 354 26.87 -18.13 2.50
N ILE A 355 26.38 -19.18 1.81
CA ILE A 355 26.20 -19.19 0.34
C ILE A 355 24.85 -18.59 -0.05
N PHE A 356 23.77 -18.93 0.68
CA PHE A 356 22.42 -18.46 0.39
C PHE A 356 21.71 -18.03 1.67
N HIS A 357 21.46 -16.75 1.75
CA HIS A 357 20.60 -16.09 2.73
C HIS A 357 19.89 -14.93 2.05
N LEU A 358 18.87 -14.39 2.69
CA LEU A 358 18.24 -13.17 2.20
C LEU A 358 19.06 -11.97 2.68
N PRO A 359 19.64 -11.19 1.77
CA PRO A 359 20.51 -10.07 2.13
C PRO A 359 19.70 -8.95 2.76
N GLU A 360 20.23 -8.34 3.81
CA GLU A 360 19.70 -7.10 4.36
C GLU A 360 19.99 -5.92 3.44
N GLN A 361 19.10 -4.92 3.48
CA GLN A 361 19.00 -3.93 2.42
C GLN A 361 20.19 -2.98 2.33
N ASN A 362 20.76 -2.56 3.46
CA ASN A 362 21.87 -1.62 3.49
C ASN A 362 23.19 -2.24 3.00
N ALA A 363 23.22 -3.56 2.85
CA ALA A 363 24.36 -4.29 2.32
C ALA A 363 24.39 -4.32 0.78
N ILE A 364 23.28 -3.99 0.06
CA ILE A 364 23.22 -4.14 -1.40
C ILE A 364 23.11 -2.79 -2.08
N PRO A 365 24.16 -2.25 -2.70
CA PRO A 365 24.11 -1.03 -3.49
C PRO A 365 23.37 -1.21 -4.84
N ASN A 366 22.72 -2.37 -5.09
CA ASN A 366 22.24 -2.72 -6.43
C ASN A 366 20.72 -2.54 -6.54
N SER A 367 20.31 -1.55 -7.34
CA SER A 367 18.90 -1.26 -7.69
C SER A 367 18.20 -2.39 -8.48
N GLN A 368 18.96 -3.40 -8.93
CA GLN A 368 18.44 -4.50 -9.74
C GLN A 368 17.79 -5.64 -8.92
N VAL A 369 17.98 -5.65 -7.61
CA VAL A 369 17.36 -6.68 -6.75
C VAL A 369 15.93 -6.29 -6.44
N GLU A 370 14.97 -7.12 -6.85
CA GLU A 370 13.55 -6.89 -6.61
C GLU A 370 13.21 -7.00 -5.13
N ARG A 371 12.50 -6.00 -4.60
CA ARG A 371 12.17 -5.88 -3.18
C ARG A 371 10.75 -5.45 -2.95
N GLN A 372 10.24 -5.71 -1.77
CA GLN A 372 9.01 -5.08 -1.29
C GLN A 372 9.24 -3.58 -1.11
N LEU A 373 8.26 -2.78 -1.53
CA LEU A 373 8.29 -1.34 -1.31
C LEU A 373 8.06 -1.01 0.17
N ILE A 374 7.10 -1.72 0.80
CA ILE A 374 6.76 -1.59 2.22
C ILE A 374 6.65 -2.96 2.87
N LYS A 375 6.81 -3.02 4.19
CA LYS A 375 6.52 -4.23 4.97
C LYS A 375 5.03 -4.55 4.95
N GLN A 376 4.69 -5.83 4.87
CA GLN A 376 3.32 -6.29 5.08
C GLN A 376 3.09 -6.54 6.57
N VAL A 377 1.97 -6.03 7.06
CA VAL A 377 1.55 -6.18 8.46
C VAL A 377 0.19 -6.86 8.50
N ASP A 378 0.03 -7.82 9.42
CA ASP A 378 -1.22 -8.55 9.60
C ASP A 378 -2.35 -7.63 10.02
N GLY A 379 -3.54 -7.90 9.49
CA GLY A 379 -4.77 -7.24 9.90
C GLY A 379 -5.19 -7.60 11.32
N PRO A 380 -6.23 -6.94 11.85
CA PRO A 380 -6.75 -7.22 13.18
C PRO A 380 -7.11 -8.69 13.36
N ALA A 381 -6.85 -9.24 14.54
CA ALA A 381 -7.18 -10.63 14.86
C ALA A 381 -8.69 -10.88 14.95
N ARG A 382 -9.44 -9.86 15.40
CA ARG A 382 -10.91 -9.87 15.45
C ARG A 382 -11.42 -8.94 14.36
N LEU A 383 -12.24 -9.48 13.46
CA LEU A 383 -12.78 -8.77 12.31
C LEU A 383 -14.28 -8.53 12.47
N VAL A 384 -14.73 -7.40 11.96
CA VAL A 384 -16.12 -7.13 11.67
C VAL A 384 -16.48 -7.88 10.38
N THR A 385 -17.64 -8.54 10.35
CA THR A 385 -18.11 -9.36 9.22
C THR A 385 -19.20 -8.70 8.39
N GLU A 386 -19.77 -7.60 8.88
CA GLU A 386 -20.86 -6.84 8.24
C GLU A 386 -20.50 -5.35 8.22
N GLY A 387 -21.09 -4.59 7.31
CA GLY A 387 -20.81 -3.16 7.14
C GLY A 387 -20.16 -2.86 5.79
N VAL A 388 -19.51 -1.72 5.68
CA VAL A 388 -18.89 -1.25 4.44
C VAL A 388 -17.54 -1.94 4.24
N PHE A 389 -17.37 -2.59 3.10
CA PHE A 389 -16.10 -3.21 2.71
C PHE A 389 -15.07 -2.15 2.32
N LEU A 390 -13.96 -2.10 3.06
CA LEU A 390 -12.88 -1.15 2.82
C LEU A 390 -11.78 -1.71 1.91
N GLY A 391 -11.52 -3.01 1.99
CA GLY A 391 -10.44 -3.63 1.25
C GLY A 391 -10.01 -4.97 1.82
N THR A 392 -8.86 -5.46 1.38
CA THR A 392 -8.35 -6.77 1.78
C THR A 392 -6.96 -6.64 2.39
N ASN A 393 -6.78 -7.10 3.61
CA ASN A 393 -5.45 -7.35 4.14
C ASN A 393 -4.93 -8.68 3.63
N GLU A 394 -3.72 -8.72 3.12
CA GLU A 394 -3.04 -9.94 2.70
C GLU A 394 -1.75 -10.08 3.48
N PHE A 395 -1.70 -11.10 4.33
CA PHE A 395 -0.54 -11.36 5.15
C PHE A 395 -0.22 -12.86 5.17
N ARG A 396 1.02 -13.22 4.82
CA ARG A 396 1.50 -14.61 4.76
C ARG A 396 0.62 -15.56 3.92
N GLY A 397 -0.01 -15.00 2.87
CA GLY A 397 -0.90 -15.75 1.99
C GLY A 397 -2.35 -15.91 2.48
N GLU A 398 -2.64 -15.46 3.69
CA GLU A 398 -4.00 -15.34 4.21
C GLU A 398 -4.62 -14.02 3.79
N LYS A 399 -5.85 -14.05 3.29
CA LYS A 399 -6.61 -12.85 2.88
C LYS A 399 -7.75 -12.62 3.86
N LYS A 400 -7.75 -11.44 4.47
CA LYS A 400 -8.77 -10.97 5.40
C LYS A 400 -9.54 -9.82 4.77
N ALA A 401 -10.86 -9.97 4.60
CA ALA A 401 -11.72 -8.86 4.19
C ALA A 401 -11.91 -7.90 5.37
N ILE A 402 -11.73 -6.61 5.12
CA ILE A 402 -11.82 -5.56 6.13
C ILE A 402 -13.13 -4.81 5.93
N TYR A 403 -13.98 -4.86 6.93
CA TYR A 403 -15.25 -4.15 6.98
C TYR A 403 -15.25 -3.11 8.10
N LEU A 404 -16.05 -2.08 7.95
CA LEU A 404 -16.31 -1.05 8.94
C LEU A 404 -17.81 -1.00 9.21
N ASP A 405 -18.20 -1.26 10.45
CA ASP A 405 -19.61 -1.22 10.85
C ASP A 405 -20.14 0.22 11.00
N ASP A 406 -21.47 0.37 11.06
CA ASP A 406 -22.12 1.66 11.09
C ASP A 406 -21.84 2.44 12.40
N ASP A 407 -21.68 1.77 13.54
CA ASP A 407 -21.38 2.44 14.83
C ASP A 407 -19.96 3.01 14.87
N ASP A 408 -18.99 2.27 14.36
CA ASP A 408 -17.61 2.71 14.27
C ASP A 408 -17.41 3.76 13.17
N ARG A 409 -18.22 3.71 12.13
CA ARG A 409 -18.25 4.68 11.04
C ARG A 409 -18.63 6.09 11.48
N ARG A 410 -19.45 6.21 12.54
CA ARG A 410 -19.82 7.50 13.14
C ARG A 410 -18.63 8.28 13.72
N ARG A 411 -17.47 7.66 13.84
CA ARG A 411 -16.23 8.31 14.30
C ARG A 411 -15.38 8.87 13.17
N HIS A 412 -15.99 9.14 12.03
CA HIS A 412 -15.39 9.73 10.87
C HIS A 412 -14.26 8.91 10.22
N MET A 413 -13.96 9.21 8.97
CA MET A 413 -12.89 8.59 8.21
C MET A 413 -12.04 9.66 7.51
N TYR A 414 -10.74 9.51 7.58
CA TYR A 414 -9.77 10.33 6.88
C TYR A 414 -8.99 9.51 5.87
N VAL A 415 -8.96 9.98 4.62
CA VAL A 415 -8.25 9.33 3.52
C VAL A 415 -7.22 10.30 2.96
N ILE A 416 -5.94 9.91 2.99
CA ILE A 416 -4.86 10.74 2.46
C ILE A 416 -3.99 9.96 1.48
N GLY A 417 -3.54 10.61 0.41
CA GLY A 417 -2.62 10.03 -0.54
C GLY A 417 -2.45 10.86 -1.80
N GLN A 418 -1.31 10.71 -2.45
CA GLN A 418 -0.99 11.36 -3.72
C GLN A 418 -1.95 10.95 -4.83
N THR A 419 -1.99 11.72 -5.91
CA THR A 419 -2.75 11.39 -7.13
C THR A 419 -2.34 10.04 -7.69
N GLY A 420 -3.31 9.25 -8.17
CA GLY A 420 -3.08 7.93 -8.75
C GLY A 420 -3.00 6.78 -7.72
N MET A 421 -3.20 7.05 -6.43
CA MET A 421 -3.24 6.02 -5.38
C MET A 421 -4.56 5.22 -5.34
N GLY A 422 -5.58 5.68 -6.03
CA GLY A 422 -6.92 5.08 -5.98
C GLY A 422 -7.84 5.69 -4.93
N LYS A 423 -7.52 6.88 -4.40
CA LYS A 423 -8.30 7.59 -3.37
C LYS A 423 -9.75 7.83 -3.80
N SER A 424 -9.99 8.45 -4.97
CA SER A 424 -11.34 8.74 -5.46
C SER A 424 -12.13 7.45 -5.71
N VAL A 425 -11.51 6.42 -6.32
CA VAL A 425 -12.12 5.08 -6.50
C VAL A 425 -12.50 4.45 -5.16
N PHE A 426 -11.68 4.63 -4.13
CA PHE A 426 -11.98 4.14 -2.79
C PHE A 426 -13.22 4.82 -2.20
N LEU A 427 -13.32 6.15 -2.32
CA LEU A 427 -14.49 6.91 -1.88
C LEU A 427 -15.76 6.54 -2.69
N GLU A 428 -15.62 6.42 -4.02
CA GLU A 428 -16.70 5.96 -4.90
C GLU A 428 -17.23 4.57 -4.49
N ASN A 429 -16.33 3.63 -4.20
CA ASN A 429 -16.70 2.28 -3.79
C ASN A 429 -17.46 2.26 -2.46
N ILE A 430 -17.09 3.10 -1.50
CA ILE A 430 -17.82 3.21 -0.23
C ILE A 430 -19.20 3.84 -0.46
N ALA A 431 -19.26 4.93 -1.23
CA ALA A 431 -20.52 5.59 -1.56
C ALA A 431 -21.45 4.69 -2.39
N PHE A 432 -20.90 3.89 -3.30
CA PHE A 432 -21.67 2.91 -4.06
C PHE A 432 -22.30 1.83 -3.15
N GLN A 433 -21.55 1.34 -2.16
CA GLN A 433 -22.09 0.42 -1.16
C GLN A 433 -23.20 1.07 -0.35
N ASP A 434 -23.07 2.35 0.02
CA ASP A 434 -24.14 3.11 0.69
C ASP A 434 -25.43 3.19 -0.15
N MET A 435 -25.28 3.37 -1.48
CA MET A 435 -26.43 3.32 -2.38
C MET A 435 -27.15 1.96 -2.33
N CYS A 436 -26.38 0.88 -2.47
CA CYS A 436 -26.90 -0.48 -2.48
C CYS A 436 -27.55 -0.87 -1.16
N ASP A 437 -26.99 -0.40 -0.04
CA ASP A 437 -27.48 -0.71 1.31
C ASP A 437 -28.64 0.22 1.77
N GLY A 438 -29.10 1.12 0.90
CA GLY A 438 -30.19 2.03 1.23
C GLY A 438 -29.81 3.14 2.23
N ARG A 439 -28.51 3.44 2.38
CA ARG A 439 -28.05 4.54 3.25
C ARG A 439 -28.13 5.90 2.52
N GLY A 440 -28.33 6.97 3.31
CA GLY A 440 -28.29 8.33 2.82
C GLY A 440 -26.88 8.92 2.88
N PHE A 441 -26.50 9.67 1.85
CA PHE A 441 -25.21 10.37 1.85
C PHE A 441 -25.20 11.57 0.92
N ALA A 442 -24.25 12.47 1.14
CA ALA A 442 -23.87 13.51 0.20
C ALA A 442 -22.42 13.30 -0.25
N PHE A 443 -22.14 13.60 -1.52
CA PHE A 443 -20.79 13.56 -2.07
C PHE A 443 -20.45 14.92 -2.71
N ILE A 444 -19.46 15.61 -2.15
CA ILE A 444 -18.98 16.91 -2.65
C ILE A 444 -17.68 16.67 -3.41
N ASP A 445 -17.71 16.91 -4.71
CA ASP A 445 -16.59 16.73 -5.61
C ASP A 445 -16.25 18.04 -6.34
N PRO A 446 -15.08 18.65 -6.11
CA PRO A 446 -14.67 19.86 -6.79
C PRO A 446 -14.44 19.66 -8.31
N HIS A 447 -14.12 18.45 -8.75
CA HIS A 447 -13.82 18.14 -10.14
C HIS A 447 -15.03 17.59 -10.91
N GLY A 448 -15.87 16.81 -10.25
CA GLY A 448 -17.09 16.21 -10.79
C GLY A 448 -16.94 14.78 -11.29
N ASP A 449 -15.72 14.28 -11.44
CA ASP A 449 -15.45 12.95 -12.01
C ASP A 449 -16.03 11.81 -11.14
N ALA A 450 -15.85 11.88 -9.82
CA ALA A 450 -16.36 10.89 -8.90
C ALA A 450 -17.90 10.90 -8.82
N VAL A 451 -18.50 12.09 -8.85
CA VAL A 451 -19.97 12.25 -8.90
C VAL A 451 -20.54 11.66 -10.19
N GLU A 452 -19.93 11.90 -11.34
CA GLU A 452 -20.38 11.30 -12.60
C GLU A 452 -20.20 9.78 -12.61
N ALA A 453 -19.10 9.28 -12.01
CA ALA A 453 -18.90 7.84 -11.85
C ALA A 453 -19.97 7.20 -10.97
N LEU A 454 -20.42 7.87 -9.91
CA LEU A 454 -21.51 7.43 -9.05
C LEU A 454 -22.86 7.47 -9.76
N LEU A 455 -23.18 8.54 -10.51
CA LEU A 455 -24.42 8.63 -11.27
C LEU A 455 -24.60 7.47 -12.27
N LYS A 456 -23.51 6.99 -12.86
CA LYS A 456 -23.54 5.83 -13.77
C LYS A 456 -23.90 4.50 -13.11
N ARG A 457 -23.88 4.43 -11.79
CA ARG A 457 -23.97 3.19 -11.00
C ARG A 457 -25.13 3.21 -9.99
N VAL A 458 -26.03 4.18 -10.07
CA VAL A 458 -27.19 4.27 -9.15
C VAL A 458 -28.08 3.04 -9.33
N PRO A 459 -28.42 2.30 -8.24
CA PRO A 459 -29.38 1.21 -8.31
C PRO A 459 -30.78 1.70 -8.72
N GLU A 460 -31.54 0.88 -9.44
CA GLU A 460 -32.87 1.23 -9.94
C GLU A 460 -33.84 1.65 -8.82
N GLU A 461 -33.74 1.02 -7.66
CA GLU A 461 -34.57 1.28 -6.48
C GLU A 461 -34.26 2.65 -5.83
N ARG A 462 -33.13 3.27 -6.18
CA ARG A 462 -32.66 4.54 -5.59
C ARG A 462 -32.74 5.73 -6.55
N ILE A 463 -33.27 5.56 -7.76
CA ILE A 463 -33.38 6.62 -8.79
C ILE A 463 -34.14 7.85 -8.25
N ASP A 464 -35.26 7.63 -7.54
CA ASP A 464 -36.09 8.71 -6.96
C ASP A 464 -35.45 9.41 -5.75
N ASP A 465 -34.35 8.85 -5.24
CA ASP A 465 -33.63 9.42 -4.11
C ASP A 465 -32.48 10.31 -4.52
N VAL A 466 -32.12 10.32 -5.81
CA VAL A 466 -30.96 11.07 -6.32
C VAL A 466 -31.30 12.54 -6.51
N ILE A 467 -30.50 13.38 -5.94
CA ILE A 467 -30.48 14.83 -6.13
C ILE A 467 -29.11 15.20 -6.67
N TYR A 468 -29.08 15.69 -7.89
CA TYR A 468 -27.85 16.11 -8.56
C TYR A 468 -27.75 17.63 -8.61
N PHE A 469 -26.70 18.18 -8.06
CA PHE A 469 -26.38 19.60 -8.09
C PHE A 469 -25.20 19.84 -9.01
N ASP A 470 -25.42 20.55 -10.11
CA ASP A 470 -24.39 21.01 -11.05
C ASP A 470 -24.64 22.47 -11.39
N PRO A 471 -23.91 23.40 -10.78
CA PRO A 471 -24.08 24.82 -11.09
C PRO A 471 -23.65 25.17 -12.52
N ALA A 472 -22.89 24.33 -13.19
CA ALA A 472 -22.48 24.54 -14.59
C ALA A 472 -23.61 24.27 -15.61
N ASP A 473 -24.76 23.72 -15.19
CA ASP A 473 -25.98 23.71 -15.99
C ASP A 473 -26.64 25.11 -15.98
N ILE A 474 -26.27 25.93 -16.97
CA ILE A 474 -26.67 27.33 -17.05
C ILE A 474 -28.20 27.47 -17.34
N GLU A 475 -28.77 26.51 -18.04
CA GLU A 475 -30.20 26.57 -18.46
C GLU A 475 -31.14 26.14 -17.31
N HIS A 476 -30.67 25.33 -16.38
CA HIS A 476 -31.42 24.80 -15.25
C HIS A 476 -30.71 25.07 -13.92
N PRO A 477 -30.53 26.35 -13.49
CA PRO A 477 -29.83 26.68 -12.28
C PRO A 477 -30.59 26.20 -11.04
N VAL A 478 -29.92 25.37 -10.24
CA VAL A 478 -30.42 24.93 -8.93
C VAL A 478 -30.09 26.00 -7.89
N GLY A 479 -31.09 26.45 -7.14
CA GLY A 479 -30.90 27.46 -6.10
C GLY A 479 -30.20 26.91 -4.86
N MET A 480 -29.27 27.70 -4.29
CA MET A 480 -28.63 27.48 -3.02
C MET A 480 -28.55 28.77 -2.23
N ASN A 481 -29.45 28.96 -1.27
CA ASN A 481 -29.44 30.16 -0.44
C ASN A 481 -28.70 29.93 0.86
N MET A 482 -27.56 30.62 1.01
CA MET A 482 -26.77 30.59 2.22
C MET A 482 -27.54 31.08 3.46
N PHE A 483 -28.43 32.10 3.30
CA PHE A 483 -29.12 32.76 4.38
C PHE A 483 -30.46 32.10 4.80
N GLU A 484 -30.78 30.95 4.23
CA GLU A 484 -31.95 30.18 4.61
C GLU A 484 -31.75 29.54 6.00
N TYR A 485 -32.74 29.77 6.90
CA TYR A 485 -32.72 29.26 8.27
C TYR A 485 -34.11 28.80 8.70
N ASN A 486 -34.20 27.92 9.69
CA ASN A 486 -35.43 27.39 10.23
C ASN A 486 -35.80 27.96 11.62
N SER A 487 -34.80 28.50 12.35
CA SER A 487 -34.98 29.10 13.67
C SER A 487 -34.07 30.30 13.83
N GLU A 488 -34.46 31.24 14.68
CA GLU A 488 -33.69 32.48 14.93
C GLU A 488 -32.25 32.19 15.42
N ASP A 489 -32.05 31.16 16.19
CA ASP A 489 -30.71 30.77 16.70
C ASP A 489 -29.72 30.45 15.60
N GLN A 490 -30.21 30.04 14.42
CA GLN A 490 -29.35 29.70 13.27
C GLN A 490 -28.77 30.94 12.57
N LYS A 491 -29.34 32.13 12.78
CA LYS A 491 -28.84 33.36 12.15
C LYS A 491 -27.41 33.66 12.55
N ASP A 492 -27.10 33.61 13.85
CA ASP A 492 -25.77 33.89 14.35
C ASP A 492 -24.76 32.85 13.84
N PHE A 493 -25.14 31.57 13.78
CA PHE A 493 -24.33 30.51 13.19
C PHE A 493 -24.00 30.79 11.71
N ILE A 494 -25.01 31.16 10.89
CA ILE A 494 -24.81 31.47 9.46
C ILE A 494 -23.87 32.67 9.29
N VAL A 495 -24.02 33.68 10.15
CA VAL A 495 -23.16 34.88 10.11
C VAL A 495 -21.71 34.53 10.46
N GLN A 496 -21.47 33.74 11.50
CA GLN A 496 -20.14 33.34 11.90
C GLN A 496 -19.46 32.50 10.81
N GLU A 497 -20.20 31.52 10.25
CA GLU A 497 -19.68 30.69 9.15
C GLU A 497 -19.41 31.55 7.90
N GLY A 498 -20.27 32.48 7.56
CA GLY A 498 -20.03 33.40 6.46
C GLY A 498 -18.78 34.26 6.65
N ILE A 499 -18.51 34.74 7.87
CA ILE A 499 -17.24 35.42 8.20
C ILE A 499 -16.05 34.48 8.00
N SER A 500 -16.12 33.26 8.53
CA SER A 500 -15.04 32.26 8.39
C SER A 500 -14.78 31.92 6.93
N MET A 501 -15.81 31.75 6.10
CA MET A 501 -15.68 31.49 4.67
C MET A 501 -15.00 32.65 3.93
N LEU A 502 -15.42 33.88 4.17
CA LEU A 502 -14.82 35.07 3.54
C LEU A 502 -13.38 35.27 4.01
N GLN A 503 -13.09 34.97 5.27
CA GLN A 503 -11.72 34.98 5.80
C GLN A 503 -10.85 33.93 5.13
N SER A 504 -11.34 32.70 5.01
CA SER A 504 -10.63 31.62 4.32
C SER A 504 -10.35 31.93 2.84
N LEU A 505 -11.32 32.61 2.16
CA LEU A 505 -11.16 32.92 0.73
C LEU A 505 -10.26 34.13 0.47
N PHE A 506 -10.33 35.15 1.31
CA PHE A 506 -9.70 36.46 1.04
C PHE A 506 -8.55 36.81 1.99
N ASP A 507 -8.44 36.12 3.13
CA ASP A 507 -7.39 36.35 4.14
C ASP A 507 -6.97 35.06 4.86
N PRO A 508 -6.56 34.01 4.14
CA PRO A 508 -6.25 32.70 4.72
C PRO A 508 -5.10 32.75 5.73
N ASN A 509 -4.26 33.76 5.66
CA ASN A 509 -3.09 33.93 6.54
C ASN A 509 -3.30 34.97 7.65
N ASN A 510 -4.54 35.43 7.88
CA ASN A 510 -4.86 36.46 8.87
C ASN A 510 -4.02 37.74 8.79
N GLN A 511 -3.77 38.22 7.57
CA GLN A 511 -2.98 39.41 7.31
C GLN A 511 -3.78 40.73 7.43
N GLY A 512 -5.06 40.62 7.77
CA GLY A 512 -5.97 41.75 7.94
C GLY A 512 -6.71 42.18 6.66
N PHE A 513 -6.59 41.41 5.56
CA PHE A 513 -7.36 41.70 4.33
C PHE A 513 -8.87 41.49 4.49
N PHE A 514 -9.32 40.72 5.48
CA PHE A 514 -10.72 40.64 5.91
C PHE A 514 -10.76 40.69 7.45
N GLY A 515 -10.28 41.81 7.98
CA GLY A 515 -10.15 41.98 9.42
C GLY A 515 -11.47 42.43 10.10
N PRO A 516 -11.43 42.84 11.39
CA PRO A 516 -12.62 43.11 12.22
C PRO A 516 -13.65 44.07 11.63
N ARG A 517 -13.19 45.05 10.87
CA ARG A 517 -14.08 46.02 10.19
C ARG A 517 -14.92 45.35 9.09
N GLY A 518 -14.29 44.52 8.25
CA GLY A 518 -15.01 43.76 7.21
C GLY A 518 -15.98 42.76 7.81
N GLN A 519 -15.59 42.10 8.89
CA GLN A 519 -16.43 41.16 9.64
C GLN A 519 -17.64 41.84 10.25
N HIS A 520 -17.46 43.04 10.82
CA HIS A 520 -18.55 43.85 11.39
C HIS A 520 -19.52 44.30 10.32
N MET A 521 -19.03 44.75 9.17
CA MET A 521 -19.85 45.11 8.01
C MET A 521 -20.67 43.93 7.52
N PHE A 522 -20.02 42.76 7.32
CA PHE A 522 -20.72 41.56 6.87
C PHE A 522 -21.81 41.12 7.86
N ARG A 523 -21.50 41.08 9.17
CA ARG A 523 -22.45 40.71 10.22
C ARG A 523 -23.72 41.55 10.15
N ASN A 524 -23.60 42.87 10.12
CA ASN A 524 -24.74 43.76 10.11
C ASN A 524 -25.52 43.71 8.81
N ALA A 525 -24.87 43.52 7.65
CA ALA A 525 -25.55 43.33 6.38
C ALA A 525 -26.33 42.00 6.32
N ALA A 526 -25.71 40.89 6.75
CA ALA A 526 -26.36 39.60 6.77
C ALA A 526 -27.55 39.55 7.72
N LEU A 527 -27.45 40.13 8.92
CA LEU A 527 -28.56 40.22 9.87
C LEU A 527 -29.71 41.12 9.37
N LEU A 528 -29.39 42.25 8.72
CA LEU A 528 -30.38 43.11 8.05
C LEU A 528 -31.18 42.32 6.99
N LEU A 529 -30.42 41.59 6.12
CA LEU A 529 -31.01 40.83 5.02
C LEU A 529 -31.88 39.68 5.52
N MET A 530 -31.40 38.91 6.52
CA MET A 530 -32.14 37.81 7.13
C MET A 530 -33.37 38.28 7.96
N SER A 531 -33.53 39.57 8.23
CA SER A 531 -34.73 40.09 8.90
C SER A 531 -35.91 40.28 7.94
N ASP A 532 -35.70 40.26 6.64
CA ASP A 532 -36.77 40.44 5.65
C ASP A 532 -37.58 39.16 5.46
N PRO A 533 -38.89 39.15 5.77
CA PRO A 533 -39.77 37.99 5.55
C PRO A 533 -39.88 37.54 4.08
N ALA A 534 -39.62 38.44 3.13
CA ALA A 534 -39.58 38.07 1.71
C ALA A 534 -38.35 37.27 1.32
N GLY A 535 -37.36 37.18 2.24
CA GLY A 535 -36.10 36.56 2.05
C GLY A 535 -35.08 37.43 1.31
N ALA A 536 -33.83 37.11 1.49
CA ALA A 536 -32.71 37.74 0.81
C ALA A 536 -31.58 36.70 0.59
N THR A 537 -30.59 37.12 -0.15
CA THR A 537 -29.51 36.20 -0.56
C THR A 537 -28.14 36.82 -0.33
N PHE A 538 -27.11 35.97 -0.38
CA PHE A 538 -25.71 36.39 -0.21
C PHE A 538 -25.28 37.47 -1.23
N ILE A 539 -25.81 37.42 -2.45
CA ILE A 539 -25.47 38.38 -3.50
C ILE A 539 -26.08 39.78 -3.28
N ASP A 540 -27.03 39.93 -2.34
CA ASP A 540 -27.65 41.20 -2.01
C ASP A 540 -26.81 42.03 -1.01
N ILE A 541 -25.78 41.47 -0.40
CA ILE A 541 -24.92 42.16 0.60
C ILE A 541 -24.33 43.49 0.10
N PRO A 542 -23.74 43.58 -1.10
CA PRO A 542 -23.18 44.86 -1.58
C PRO A 542 -24.20 45.96 -1.69
N GLN A 543 -25.45 45.64 -1.99
CA GLN A 543 -26.56 46.64 -2.08
C GLN A 543 -26.82 47.34 -0.75
N CYS A 544 -26.60 46.67 0.38
CA CYS A 544 -26.70 47.30 1.70
C CYS A 544 -25.73 48.49 1.89
N PHE A 545 -24.66 48.53 1.15
CA PHE A 545 -23.64 49.61 1.24
C PHE A 545 -23.68 50.62 0.12
N THR A 546 -24.34 50.29 -1.00
CA THR A 546 -24.38 51.11 -2.19
C THR A 546 -25.72 51.75 -2.44
N ASP A 547 -26.80 51.22 -1.84
CA ASP A 547 -28.16 51.70 -2.03
C ASP A 547 -28.89 51.99 -0.68
N PRO A 548 -28.96 53.27 -0.25
CA PRO A 548 -29.63 53.65 0.99
C PRO A 548 -31.15 53.30 1.03
N GLU A 549 -31.85 53.37 -0.11
CA GLU A 549 -33.27 53.05 -0.16
C GLU A 549 -33.49 51.54 -0.02
N PHE A 550 -32.63 50.72 -0.55
CA PHE A 550 -32.64 49.30 -0.31
C PHE A 550 -32.52 48.99 1.20
N VAL A 551 -31.59 49.60 1.90
CA VAL A 551 -31.45 49.47 3.37
C VAL A 551 -32.71 49.92 4.10
N LYS A 552 -33.23 51.08 3.76
CA LYS A 552 -34.47 51.62 4.34
C LYS A 552 -35.67 50.67 4.15
N SER A 553 -35.77 50.01 2.99
CA SER A 553 -36.81 49.04 2.71
C SER A 553 -36.77 47.82 3.62
N LYS A 554 -35.55 47.39 4.07
CA LYS A 554 -35.31 46.25 4.94
C LYS A 554 -35.38 46.59 6.44
N LEU A 555 -34.98 47.83 6.83
CA LEU A 555 -34.99 48.29 8.21
C LEU A 555 -36.33 48.20 8.92
N LYS A 556 -37.45 48.28 8.18
CA LYS A 556 -38.80 48.13 8.76
C LYS A 556 -39.09 46.75 9.34
N TYR A 557 -38.30 45.73 9.01
CA TYR A 557 -38.43 44.38 9.51
C TYR A 557 -37.42 44.04 10.61
N VAL A 558 -36.44 44.93 10.88
CA VAL A 558 -35.39 44.70 11.87
C VAL A 558 -35.94 44.90 13.28
N THR A 559 -35.92 43.84 14.07
CA THR A 559 -36.31 43.85 15.49
C THR A 559 -35.13 44.04 16.42
N ASP A 560 -33.94 43.62 15.97
CA ASP A 560 -32.70 43.76 16.76
C ASP A 560 -32.25 45.22 16.78
N LYS A 561 -32.20 45.80 17.99
CA LYS A 561 -31.79 47.20 18.20
C LYS A 561 -30.32 47.45 17.81
N ALA A 562 -29.43 46.52 17.96
CA ALA A 562 -28.01 46.69 17.61
C ALA A 562 -27.88 46.84 16.09
N VAL A 563 -28.53 45.97 15.32
CA VAL A 563 -28.58 46.05 13.85
C VAL A 563 -29.24 47.34 13.39
N TYR A 564 -30.38 47.71 14.00
CA TYR A 564 -31.06 48.95 13.68
C TYR A 564 -30.19 50.19 13.94
N ASP A 565 -29.52 50.27 15.13
CA ASP A 565 -28.62 51.38 15.52
C ASP A 565 -27.37 51.42 14.61
N TYR A 566 -26.86 50.29 14.17
CA TYR A 566 -25.77 50.26 13.19
C TYR A 566 -26.13 50.98 11.90
N TRP A 567 -27.25 50.63 11.28
CA TRP A 567 -27.66 51.19 9.99
C TRP A 567 -28.20 52.60 10.07
N THR A 568 -28.75 53.02 11.20
CA THR A 568 -29.36 54.38 11.35
C THR A 568 -28.40 55.40 11.98
N LYS A 569 -27.38 54.97 12.72
CA LYS A 569 -26.47 55.86 13.46
C LYS A 569 -24.99 55.62 13.13
N GLU A 570 -24.51 54.38 13.29
CA GLU A 570 -23.08 54.08 13.20
C GLU A 570 -22.59 54.16 11.73
N PHE A 571 -23.25 53.43 10.83
CA PHE A 571 -22.87 53.41 9.41
C PHE A 571 -22.96 54.82 8.77
N PRO A 572 -24.04 55.64 8.93
CA PRO A 572 -24.09 57.01 8.42
C PRO A 572 -23.01 57.92 9.05
N ALA A 573 -22.66 57.71 10.30
CA ALA A 573 -21.57 58.47 10.94
C ALA A 573 -20.20 58.11 10.34
N SER A 574 -19.98 56.81 10.05
CA SER A 574 -18.73 56.35 9.43
C SER A 574 -18.57 56.88 7.99
N GLN A 575 -19.68 57.12 7.29
CA GLN A 575 -19.67 57.69 5.94
C GLN A 575 -19.15 59.16 5.85
N LYS A 576 -19.08 59.83 6.97
CA LYS A 576 -18.55 61.20 7.04
C LYS A 576 -17.03 61.27 7.09
N SER A 577 -16.33 60.12 7.21
CA SER A 577 -14.87 60.06 7.16
C SER A 577 -14.35 60.18 5.74
N ASN A 578 -13.15 60.72 5.58
CA ASN A 578 -12.50 60.87 4.26
C ASN A 578 -12.27 59.55 3.53
N ASP A 579 -12.18 58.44 4.25
CA ASP A 579 -11.88 57.09 3.72
C ASP A 579 -13.12 56.23 3.45
N ALA A 580 -14.33 56.77 3.67
CA ALA A 580 -15.58 56.00 3.63
C ALA A 580 -15.83 55.32 2.27
N GLY A 581 -15.63 56.06 1.19
CA GLY A 581 -15.83 55.55 -0.17
C GLY A 581 -14.86 54.43 -0.54
N GLU A 582 -13.60 54.56 -0.08
CA GLU A 582 -12.57 53.52 -0.31
C GLU A 582 -12.92 52.23 0.42
N VAL A 583 -13.35 52.27 1.65
CA VAL A 583 -13.76 51.12 2.45
C VAL A 583 -14.96 50.40 1.88
N ILE A 584 -15.98 51.13 1.40
CA ILE A 584 -17.13 50.51 0.77
C ILE A 584 -16.75 49.83 -0.53
N THR A 585 -15.98 50.50 -1.36
CA THR A 585 -15.46 49.93 -2.62
C THR A 585 -14.61 48.70 -2.36
N TRP A 586 -13.72 48.77 -1.38
CA TRP A 586 -12.90 47.61 -0.96
C TRP A 586 -13.77 46.45 -0.49
N PHE A 587 -14.77 46.70 0.36
CA PHE A 587 -15.67 45.64 0.85
C PHE A 587 -16.50 45.04 -0.32
N ALA A 588 -17.18 45.89 -1.10
CA ALA A 588 -18.01 45.46 -2.22
C ALA A 588 -17.21 44.69 -3.29
N SER A 589 -15.95 45.02 -3.51
CA SER A 589 -15.09 44.33 -4.49
C SER A 589 -14.92 42.82 -4.20
N LYS A 590 -15.08 42.39 -2.93
CA LYS A 590 -15.02 40.97 -2.55
C LYS A 590 -16.14 40.14 -3.18
N TRP A 591 -17.29 40.77 -3.51
CA TRP A 591 -18.40 40.11 -4.21
C TRP A 591 -18.25 40.11 -5.73
N GLY A 592 -17.24 40.81 -6.26
CA GLY A 592 -17.00 40.88 -7.71
C GLY A 592 -17.01 39.53 -8.40
N PRO A 593 -16.24 38.54 -7.95
CA PRO A 593 -16.21 37.22 -8.55
C PRO A 593 -17.55 36.49 -8.59
N PHE A 594 -18.43 36.74 -7.60
CA PHE A 594 -19.72 36.06 -7.46
C PHE A 594 -20.83 36.78 -8.29
N LEU A 595 -20.81 38.09 -8.33
CA LEU A 595 -21.80 38.91 -9.06
C LEU A 595 -21.54 38.92 -10.56
N SER A 596 -20.29 38.99 -11.00
CA SER A 596 -19.93 38.99 -12.42
C SER A 596 -20.14 37.65 -13.10
N ASN A 597 -20.06 36.56 -12.33
CA ASN A 597 -20.25 35.19 -12.83
C ASN A 597 -21.76 34.86 -12.86
N THR A 598 -22.34 34.66 -14.06
CA THR A 598 -23.76 34.37 -14.25
C THR A 598 -24.18 33.09 -13.52
N ILE A 599 -23.32 32.06 -13.51
CA ILE A 599 -23.58 30.78 -12.83
C ILE A 599 -23.77 31.03 -11.32
N MET A 600 -22.83 31.73 -10.71
CA MET A 600 -22.85 32.02 -9.27
C MET A 600 -24.04 32.91 -8.90
N ARG A 601 -24.30 33.93 -9.71
CA ARG A 601 -25.42 34.81 -9.50
C ARG A 601 -26.76 34.08 -9.54
N ASN A 602 -26.95 33.17 -10.51
CA ASN A 602 -28.17 32.40 -10.65
C ASN A 602 -28.33 31.32 -9.60
N THR A 603 -27.21 30.74 -9.11
CA THR A 603 -27.23 29.76 -8.02
C THR A 603 -27.48 30.40 -6.67
N LEU A 604 -26.69 31.42 -6.29
CA LEU A 604 -26.76 32.07 -4.98
C LEU A 604 -27.82 33.16 -4.87
N GLY A 605 -28.41 33.55 -5.98
CA GLY A 605 -29.39 34.64 -6.05
C GLY A 605 -30.85 34.19 -5.87
N GLN A 606 -31.12 32.91 -5.77
CA GLN A 606 -32.46 32.41 -5.50
C GLN A 606 -32.77 32.49 -4.00
N VAL A 607 -33.94 33.02 -3.63
CA VAL A 607 -34.37 33.20 -2.22
C VAL A 607 -34.62 31.86 -1.55
N LYS A 608 -35.10 30.88 -2.29
CA LYS A 608 -35.28 29.50 -1.78
C LYS A 608 -34.36 28.56 -2.47
N SER A 609 -33.73 27.71 -1.69
CA SER A 609 -32.94 26.58 -2.21
C SER A 609 -33.87 25.59 -2.95
N GLY A 610 -33.36 24.93 -3.99
CA GLY A 610 -34.12 23.91 -4.74
C GLY A 610 -34.39 22.64 -3.94
N PHE A 611 -33.75 22.47 -2.79
CA PHE A 611 -33.83 21.28 -1.94
C PHE A 611 -33.65 21.65 -0.46
N ASN A 612 -34.08 20.77 0.44
CA ASN A 612 -33.92 20.93 1.88
C ASN A 612 -32.90 19.89 2.42
N ILE A 613 -31.76 20.37 2.91
CA ILE A 613 -30.68 19.49 3.40
C ILE A 613 -31.14 18.62 4.58
N ARG A 614 -32.00 19.17 5.48
CA ARG A 614 -32.53 18.39 6.60
C ARG A 614 -33.39 17.22 6.12
N GLU A 615 -34.26 17.44 5.14
CA GLU A 615 -35.07 16.38 4.53
C GLU A 615 -34.25 15.36 3.79
N ILE A 616 -33.18 15.80 3.10
CA ILE A 616 -32.19 14.91 2.45
C ILE A 616 -31.59 13.94 3.45
N MET A 617 -31.16 14.46 4.61
CA MET A 617 -30.54 13.65 5.64
C MET A 617 -31.54 12.70 6.32
N ASP A 618 -32.73 13.17 6.67
CA ASP A 618 -33.72 12.38 7.41
C ASP A 618 -34.40 11.31 6.54
N ASN A 619 -34.50 11.54 5.22
CA ASN A 619 -35.07 10.60 4.26
C ASN A 619 -34.03 9.77 3.52
N LYS A 620 -32.78 9.72 3.98
CA LYS A 620 -31.69 8.93 3.41
C LYS A 620 -31.49 9.14 1.90
N LYS A 621 -31.64 10.38 1.42
CA LYS A 621 -31.46 10.71 0.00
C LYS A 621 -30.00 10.65 -0.40
N ILE A 622 -29.75 10.58 -1.69
CA ILE A 622 -28.42 10.61 -2.32
C ILE A 622 -28.23 11.99 -2.90
N PHE A 623 -27.33 12.77 -2.35
CA PHE A 623 -27.07 14.13 -2.79
C PHE A 623 -25.67 14.24 -3.43
N LEU A 624 -25.63 14.44 -4.73
CA LEU A 624 -24.40 14.45 -5.51
C LEU A 624 -24.10 15.89 -5.97
N VAL A 625 -22.98 16.44 -5.48
CA VAL A 625 -22.56 17.83 -5.71
C VAL A 625 -21.33 17.84 -6.63
N ASN A 626 -21.55 18.21 -7.87
CA ASN A 626 -20.51 18.48 -8.86
C ASN A 626 -20.19 19.97 -8.87
N LEU A 627 -19.06 20.41 -8.30
CA LEU A 627 -18.71 21.82 -8.26
C LEU A 627 -18.07 22.35 -9.54
N SER A 628 -17.75 21.46 -10.49
CA SER A 628 -17.25 21.84 -11.83
C SER A 628 -16.16 22.93 -11.79
N LYS A 629 -15.15 22.77 -10.92
CA LYS A 629 -14.09 23.74 -10.66
C LYS A 629 -13.47 24.35 -11.93
N GLY A 630 -13.31 23.53 -12.97
CA GLY A 630 -12.81 23.95 -14.26
C GLY A 630 -13.69 24.97 -14.99
N ARG A 631 -15.01 25.03 -14.69
CA ARG A 631 -15.97 25.97 -15.27
C ARG A 631 -16.22 27.18 -14.36
N LEU A 632 -16.32 26.94 -13.06
CA LEU A 632 -16.60 27.97 -12.06
C LEU A 632 -15.39 28.82 -11.67
N GLY A 633 -14.19 28.24 -11.73
CA GLY A 633 -12.99 28.78 -11.12
C GLY A 633 -12.89 28.45 -9.62
N ASP A 634 -11.66 28.51 -9.08
CA ASP A 634 -11.33 28.08 -7.72
C ASP A 634 -12.15 28.77 -6.64
N ILE A 635 -12.21 30.11 -6.67
CA ILE A 635 -12.90 30.92 -5.63
C ILE A 635 -14.39 30.56 -5.54
N ASN A 636 -15.04 30.42 -6.68
CA ASN A 636 -16.49 30.13 -6.76
C ASN A 636 -16.79 28.69 -6.30
N ALA A 637 -16.02 27.72 -6.77
CA ALA A 637 -16.18 26.34 -6.36
C ALA A 637 -15.92 26.16 -4.85
N ASN A 638 -14.87 26.81 -4.33
CA ASN A 638 -14.56 26.77 -2.90
C ASN A 638 -15.68 27.39 -2.06
N LEU A 639 -16.23 28.55 -2.46
CA LEU A 639 -17.35 29.17 -1.75
C LEU A 639 -18.56 28.24 -1.70
N LEU A 640 -18.98 27.66 -2.83
CA LEU A 640 -20.11 26.73 -2.86
C LEU A 640 -19.87 25.50 -2.00
N GLY A 641 -18.68 24.90 -2.05
CA GLY A 641 -18.34 23.76 -1.22
C GLY A 641 -18.39 24.08 0.28
N MET A 642 -17.87 25.24 0.68
CA MET A 642 -17.97 25.72 2.08
C MET A 642 -19.42 25.94 2.50
N ILE A 643 -20.25 26.51 1.64
CA ILE A 643 -21.70 26.70 1.91
C ILE A 643 -22.37 25.33 2.12
N PHE A 644 -22.07 24.33 1.29
CA PHE A 644 -22.62 22.98 1.48
C PHE A 644 -22.21 22.36 2.81
N VAL A 645 -20.92 22.41 3.15
CA VAL A 645 -20.42 21.90 4.43
C VAL A 645 -21.13 22.58 5.60
N MET A 646 -21.24 23.91 5.58
CA MET A 646 -21.99 24.68 6.58
C MET A 646 -23.47 24.24 6.66
N LYS A 647 -24.15 24.10 5.52
CA LYS A 647 -25.55 23.71 5.48
C LYS A 647 -25.79 22.29 6.00
N PHE A 648 -24.89 21.33 5.75
CA PHE A 648 -24.96 20.00 6.36
C PHE A 648 -24.75 20.07 7.87
N GLN A 649 -23.84 20.92 8.36
CA GLN A 649 -23.65 21.14 9.79
C GLN A 649 -24.91 21.76 10.41
N GLN A 650 -25.46 22.83 9.81
CA GLN A 650 -26.70 23.48 10.25
C GLN A 650 -27.86 22.47 10.34
N ALA A 651 -28.02 21.65 9.29
CA ALA A 651 -29.07 20.63 9.25
C ALA A 651 -28.84 19.52 10.30
N ALA A 652 -27.60 19.09 10.51
CA ALA A 652 -27.25 18.12 11.56
C ALA A 652 -27.58 18.68 12.95
N MET A 653 -27.13 19.89 13.26
CA MET A 653 -27.42 20.54 14.56
C MET A 653 -28.90 20.71 14.81
N SER A 654 -29.70 20.98 13.77
CA SER A 654 -31.15 21.09 13.91
C SER A 654 -31.86 19.80 14.32
N ARG A 655 -31.16 18.64 14.23
CA ARG A 655 -31.66 17.32 14.69
C ARG A 655 -31.75 17.17 16.22
N GLN A 656 -31.47 18.23 16.96
CA GLN A 656 -31.75 18.30 18.41
C GLN A 656 -33.21 18.08 18.76
N ASP A 657 -34.13 18.36 17.85
CA ASP A 657 -35.56 18.11 17.99
C ASP A 657 -35.97 16.65 17.92
N ILE A 658 -35.06 15.75 17.53
CA ILE A 658 -35.29 14.30 17.44
C ILE A 658 -34.40 13.58 18.46
N PRO A 659 -34.92 12.57 19.23
CA PRO A 659 -34.08 11.69 20.07
C PRO A 659 -32.94 11.06 19.30
N GLU A 660 -31.78 10.89 19.95
CA GLU A 660 -30.55 10.41 19.28
C GLU A 660 -30.70 9.03 18.61
N ASP A 661 -31.47 8.14 19.21
CA ASP A 661 -31.75 6.80 18.70
C ASP A 661 -32.64 6.78 17.45
N GLN A 662 -33.41 7.84 17.21
CA GLN A 662 -34.30 7.96 16.06
C GLN A 662 -33.66 8.71 14.88
N ARG A 663 -32.50 9.37 15.10
CA ARG A 663 -31.78 10.06 14.04
C ARG A 663 -31.25 9.07 13.03
N GLN A 664 -31.40 9.35 11.75
CA GLN A 664 -30.84 8.53 10.67
C GLN A 664 -29.38 8.83 10.46
N ASP A 665 -28.55 7.78 10.28
CA ASP A 665 -27.15 7.96 9.88
C ASP A 665 -27.09 8.56 8.48
N PHE A 666 -26.20 9.52 8.32
CA PHE A 666 -25.97 10.18 7.04
C PHE A 666 -24.47 10.42 6.84
N CYS A 667 -23.94 10.08 5.67
CA CYS A 667 -22.52 10.23 5.37
C CYS A 667 -22.29 11.48 4.51
N LEU A 668 -21.32 12.29 4.89
CA LEU A 668 -20.84 13.41 4.09
C LEU A 668 -19.44 13.11 3.56
N TYR A 669 -19.36 12.80 2.28
CA TYR A 669 -18.10 12.61 1.55
C TYR A 669 -17.61 13.95 1.02
N VAL A 670 -16.38 14.29 1.32
CA VAL A 670 -15.75 15.53 0.83
C VAL A 670 -14.39 15.18 0.23
N ASP A 671 -14.32 15.15 -1.09
CA ASP A 671 -13.03 14.99 -1.77
C ASP A 671 -12.33 16.35 -1.87
N GLU A 672 -11.00 16.34 -1.90
CA GLU A 672 -10.15 17.54 -1.85
C GLU A 672 -10.56 18.52 -0.73
N PHE A 673 -10.77 17.97 0.45
CA PHE A 673 -11.32 18.62 1.64
C PHE A 673 -10.63 19.95 2.00
N GLN A 674 -9.33 20.11 1.73
CA GLN A 674 -8.58 21.34 1.99
C GLN A 674 -9.19 22.58 1.31
N ASN A 675 -9.98 22.40 0.25
CA ASN A 675 -10.64 23.50 -0.46
C ASN A 675 -11.85 24.05 0.29
N PHE A 676 -12.42 23.27 1.21
CA PHE A 676 -13.69 23.56 1.87
C PHE A 676 -13.57 23.69 3.40
N ALA A 677 -12.39 23.41 3.94
CA ALA A 677 -12.14 23.46 5.38
C ALA A 677 -12.06 24.90 5.87
N THR A 678 -12.98 25.27 6.77
CA THR A 678 -12.98 26.52 7.54
C THR A 678 -12.49 26.24 8.97
N GLU A 679 -12.13 27.27 9.76
CA GLU A 679 -11.73 27.08 11.16
C GLU A 679 -12.84 26.42 12.01
N SER A 680 -14.10 26.68 11.68
CA SER A 680 -15.27 26.07 12.33
C SER A 680 -15.42 24.56 12.10
N PHE A 681 -14.67 24.00 11.14
CA PHE A 681 -14.72 22.57 10.87
C PHE A 681 -14.23 21.71 12.04
N GLU A 682 -13.43 22.28 12.94
CA GLU A 682 -13.04 21.65 14.20
C GLU A 682 -14.27 21.24 15.04
N SER A 683 -15.28 22.13 15.10
CA SER A 683 -16.51 21.84 15.83
C SER A 683 -17.35 20.75 15.18
N ILE A 684 -17.35 20.67 13.83
CA ILE A 684 -18.03 19.59 13.11
C ILE A 684 -17.42 18.24 13.48
N LEU A 685 -16.09 18.11 13.40
CA LEU A 685 -15.36 16.86 13.72
C LEU A 685 -15.61 16.39 15.16
N SER A 686 -15.79 17.31 16.10
CA SER A 686 -16.02 16.95 17.51
C SER A 686 -17.48 16.65 17.83
N GLU A 687 -18.45 17.29 17.16
CA GLU A 687 -19.86 17.25 17.57
C GLU A 687 -20.79 16.50 16.60
N ALA A 688 -20.46 16.39 15.31
CA ALA A 688 -21.35 15.85 14.28
C ALA A 688 -21.81 14.41 14.56
N ARG A 689 -21.00 13.63 15.28
CA ARG A 689 -21.33 12.27 15.71
C ARG A 689 -22.65 12.20 16.49
N LYS A 690 -22.91 13.16 17.40
CA LYS A 690 -24.15 13.23 18.21
C LYS A 690 -25.38 13.36 17.34
N TYR A 691 -25.22 13.99 16.17
CA TYR A 691 -26.30 14.25 15.22
C TYR A 691 -26.36 13.21 14.10
N ARG A 692 -25.54 12.13 14.21
CA ARG A 692 -25.42 11.06 13.21
C ARG A 692 -25.05 11.57 11.81
N LEU A 693 -24.19 12.59 11.75
CA LEU A 693 -23.51 13.01 10.54
C LEU A 693 -22.09 12.45 10.55
N ASN A 694 -21.82 11.53 9.63
CA ASN A 694 -20.53 10.86 9.50
C ASN A 694 -19.70 11.56 8.41
N LEU A 695 -18.49 12.00 8.74
CA LEU A 695 -17.61 12.65 7.78
C LEU A 695 -16.62 11.66 7.20
N ILE A 696 -16.52 11.66 5.88
CA ILE A 696 -15.52 10.91 5.13
C ILE A 696 -14.78 11.92 4.26
N VAL A 697 -13.62 12.36 4.74
CA VAL A 697 -12.88 13.44 4.12
C VAL A 697 -11.59 12.95 3.51
N ALA A 698 -11.25 13.46 2.33
CA ALA A 698 -10.06 13.08 1.61
C ALA A 698 -9.27 14.30 1.12
N ASN A 699 -7.94 14.21 1.16
CA ASN A 699 -7.05 15.20 0.57
C ASN A 699 -5.76 14.59 0.03
N GLN A 700 -4.97 15.40 -0.68
CA GLN A 700 -3.70 14.95 -1.25
C GLN A 700 -2.53 15.27 -0.33
N PHE A 701 -2.55 16.41 0.36
CA PHE A 701 -1.46 16.91 1.18
C PHE A 701 -1.98 17.46 2.51
N MET A 702 -1.47 16.93 3.61
CA MET A 702 -1.83 17.40 4.95
C MET A 702 -1.31 18.82 5.24
N THR A 703 -0.21 19.19 4.61
CA THR A 703 0.40 20.52 4.72
C THR A 703 -0.48 21.65 4.17
N GLN A 704 -1.53 21.35 3.39
CA GLN A 704 -2.52 22.33 2.94
C GLN A 704 -3.56 22.69 3.99
N LEU A 705 -3.65 21.92 5.07
CA LEU A 705 -4.55 22.19 6.19
C LEU A 705 -3.85 23.07 7.23
N THR A 706 -4.61 23.97 7.88
CA THR A 706 -4.11 24.72 9.01
C THR A 706 -3.76 23.79 10.18
N ASP A 707 -2.87 24.21 11.06
CA ASP A 707 -2.45 23.40 12.21
C ASP A 707 -3.63 22.96 13.09
N LYS A 708 -4.59 23.88 13.32
CA LYS A 708 -5.81 23.59 14.08
C LYS A 708 -6.66 22.48 13.46
N ILE A 709 -6.94 22.59 12.16
CA ILE A 709 -7.74 21.58 11.45
C ILE A 709 -7.03 20.24 11.41
N ARG A 710 -5.72 20.24 11.24
CA ARG A 710 -4.89 19.04 11.21
C ARG A 710 -4.89 18.29 12.55
N GLU A 711 -4.75 19.05 13.66
CA GLU A 711 -4.81 18.49 15.00
C GLU A 711 -6.22 17.95 15.33
N ALA A 712 -7.26 18.71 14.98
CA ALA A 712 -8.64 18.28 15.15
C ALA A 712 -8.96 17.02 14.36
N LEU A 713 -8.49 16.93 13.11
CA LEU A 713 -8.67 15.77 12.25
C LEU A 713 -8.01 14.52 12.86
N LEU A 714 -6.74 14.59 13.21
CA LEU A 714 -6.02 13.45 13.79
C LEU A 714 -6.53 13.05 15.18
N GLY A 715 -7.11 14.00 15.94
CA GLY A 715 -7.66 13.76 17.26
C GLY A 715 -9.06 13.16 17.29
N ASN A 716 -9.91 13.46 16.28
CA ASN A 716 -11.32 13.07 16.28
C ASN A 716 -11.67 11.95 15.30
N VAL A 717 -10.82 11.69 14.30
CA VAL A 717 -11.10 10.66 13.29
C VAL A 717 -10.72 9.28 13.80
N GLY A 718 -11.67 8.34 13.72
CA GLY A 718 -11.48 6.96 14.19
C GLY A 718 -10.78 6.06 13.16
N THR A 719 -11.06 6.27 11.86
CA THR A 719 -10.49 5.47 10.77
C THR A 719 -9.61 6.33 9.88
N ILE A 720 -8.35 5.90 9.69
CA ILE A 720 -7.36 6.60 8.85
C ILE A 720 -6.85 5.64 7.78
N ILE A 721 -6.98 6.04 6.52
CA ILE A 721 -6.49 5.32 5.35
C ILE A 721 -5.42 6.16 4.68
N CYS A 722 -4.18 5.73 4.76
CA CYS A 722 -3.02 6.44 4.22
C CYS A 722 -2.43 5.70 3.03
N GLY A 723 -2.59 6.26 1.84
CA GLY A 723 -1.86 5.84 0.65
C GLY A 723 -0.43 6.40 0.66
N ARG A 724 0.23 6.43 -0.50
CA ARG A 724 1.54 7.08 -0.62
C ARG A 724 1.42 8.58 -0.43
N VAL A 725 2.29 9.15 0.41
CA VAL A 725 2.36 10.59 0.71
C VAL A 725 3.77 11.14 0.49
N GLY A 726 3.89 12.46 0.42
CA GLY A 726 5.19 13.15 0.36
C GLY A 726 5.96 13.06 1.69
N VAL A 727 7.25 13.36 1.67
CA VAL A 727 8.12 13.26 2.86
C VAL A 727 7.59 14.09 4.03
N THR A 728 7.24 15.36 3.78
CA THR A 728 6.73 16.26 4.83
C THR A 728 5.42 15.76 5.44
N ASP A 729 4.50 15.24 4.60
CA ASP A 729 3.25 14.66 5.09
C ASP A 729 3.47 13.34 5.81
N ALA A 730 4.46 12.54 5.39
CA ALA A 730 4.84 11.30 6.07
C ALA A 730 5.32 11.56 7.49
N ASP A 731 6.13 12.61 7.73
CA ASP A 731 6.61 13.00 9.06
C ASP A 731 5.46 13.42 9.99
N LEU A 732 4.42 14.03 9.43
CA LEU A 732 3.21 14.38 10.18
C LEU A 732 2.34 13.15 10.49
N MET A 733 2.13 12.30 9.47
CA MET A 733 1.22 11.16 9.55
C MET A 733 1.79 9.98 10.32
N VAL A 734 3.11 9.80 10.35
CA VAL A 734 3.74 8.64 11.01
C VAL A 734 3.34 8.50 12.46
N LYS A 735 3.04 9.60 13.16
CA LYS A 735 2.59 9.60 14.56
C LYS A 735 1.33 8.76 14.77
N ALA A 736 0.44 8.68 13.77
CA ALA A 736 -0.78 7.87 13.82
C ALA A 736 -0.50 6.36 13.64
N PHE A 737 0.64 6.00 13.04
CA PHE A 737 1.00 4.64 12.65
C PHE A 737 2.19 4.04 13.43
N THR A 738 2.85 4.85 14.27
CA THR A 738 3.92 4.40 15.16
C THR A 738 3.37 3.44 16.24
N PRO A 739 4.11 2.38 16.67
CA PRO A 739 5.48 2.02 16.22
C PRO A 739 5.51 1.08 14.99
N THR A 740 4.36 0.76 14.39
CA THR A 740 4.24 -0.29 13.38
C THR A 740 4.89 0.10 12.06
N PHE A 741 4.72 1.35 11.62
CA PHE A 741 5.25 1.86 10.36
C PHE A 741 6.14 3.08 10.58
N THR A 742 7.07 3.30 9.65
CA THR A 742 7.97 4.44 9.59
C THR A 742 7.50 5.48 8.57
N ALA A 743 8.07 6.68 8.57
CA ALA A 743 7.80 7.69 7.55
C ALA A 743 8.17 7.18 6.14
N GLU A 744 9.24 6.40 6.04
CA GLU A 744 9.67 5.80 4.76
C GLU A 744 8.62 4.83 4.20
N ASP A 745 7.98 4.01 5.02
CA ASP A 745 6.89 3.12 4.60
C ASP A 745 5.75 3.93 3.96
N LEU A 746 5.38 5.08 4.55
CA LEU A 746 4.33 5.95 4.03
C LEU A 746 4.68 6.57 2.67
N THR A 747 5.96 6.88 2.43
CA THR A 747 6.42 7.43 1.15
C THR A 747 6.55 6.38 0.04
N LYS A 748 6.65 5.11 0.39
CA LYS A 748 6.86 3.99 -0.54
C LYS A 748 5.62 3.12 -0.75
N THR A 749 4.48 3.47 -0.17
CA THR A 749 3.23 2.71 -0.33
C THR A 749 2.89 2.51 -1.81
N PRO A 750 2.65 1.27 -2.27
CA PRO A 750 2.31 0.98 -3.66
C PRO A 750 0.98 1.59 -4.09
N ASN A 751 0.77 1.74 -5.40
CA ASN A 751 -0.55 2.12 -5.93
C ASN A 751 -1.60 1.05 -5.56
N HIS A 752 -2.82 1.50 -5.31
CA HIS A 752 -3.95 0.65 -4.88
C HIS A 752 -3.70 -0.12 -3.57
N ALA A 753 -2.75 0.35 -2.77
CA ALA A 753 -2.52 -0.13 -1.41
C ALA A 753 -2.54 1.05 -0.44
N ALA A 754 -2.83 0.77 0.82
CA ALA A 754 -2.85 1.75 1.88
C ALA A 754 -2.32 1.16 3.18
N ILE A 755 -1.81 2.01 4.06
CA ILE A 755 -1.61 1.71 5.45
C ILE A 755 -2.86 2.20 6.18
N ALA A 756 -3.56 1.29 6.84
CA ALA A 756 -4.86 1.54 7.46
C ALA A 756 -4.79 1.40 8.97
N LYS A 757 -5.48 2.30 9.65
CA LYS A 757 -5.84 2.20 11.07
C LYS A 757 -7.36 2.34 11.15
N VAL A 758 -8.04 1.24 11.41
CA VAL A 758 -9.50 1.15 11.28
C VAL A 758 -10.11 1.03 12.66
N MET A 759 -11.21 1.74 12.87
CA MET A 759 -12.01 1.59 14.08
C MET A 759 -12.74 0.25 14.04
N MET A 760 -12.67 -0.51 15.10
CA MET A 760 -13.35 -1.80 15.24
C MET A 760 -13.82 -2.02 16.67
N PHE A 761 -15.10 -2.31 16.84
CA PHE A 761 -15.71 -2.55 18.14
C PHE A 761 -15.47 -1.39 19.14
N GLY A 762 -15.53 -0.16 18.65
CA GLY A 762 -15.34 1.05 19.45
C GLY A 762 -13.88 1.40 19.79
N MET A 763 -12.89 0.64 19.28
CA MET A 763 -11.47 0.87 19.50
C MET A 763 -10.69 0.94 18.19
N PRO A 764 -9.66 1.79 18.08
CA PRO A 764 -8.79 1.80 16.90
C PRO A 764 -7.94 0.52 16.85
N SER A 765 -7.86 -0.09 15.66
CA SER A 765 -6.96 -1.23 15.43
C SER A 765 -5.49 -0.80 15.49
N ASN A 766 -4.59 -1.78 15.64
CA ASN A 766 -3.20 -1.56 15.26
C ASN A 766 -3.12 -1.28 13.75
N PRO A 767 -2.18 -0.44 13.31
CA PRO A 767 -1.99 -0.18 11.90
C PRO A 767 -1.59 -1.44 11.11
N PHE A 768 -2.15 -1.60 9.92
CA PHE A 768 -1.88 -2.73 9.03
C PHE A 768 -1.90 -2.31 7.56
N THR A 769 -1.40 -3.17 6.67
CA THR A 769 -1.44 -2.95 5.22
C THR A 769 -2.77 -3.44 4.63
N MET A 770 -3.33 -2.68 3.70
CA MET A 770 -4.60 -3.01 3.05
C MET A 770 -4.51 -2.75 1.54
N ASN A 771 -4.98 -3.69 0.73
CA ASN A 771 -5.17 -3.51 -0.69
C ASN A 771 -6.56 -2.91 -0.93
N LEU A 772 -6.61 -1.82 -1.68
CA LEU A 772 -7.85 -1.13 -2.04
C LEU A 772 -8.59 -1.89 -3.15
N PRO A 773 -9.92 -1.96 -3.11
CA PRO A 773 -10.70 -2.67 -4.11
C PRO A 773 -10.69 -1.94 -5.46
N ALA A 774 -10.82 -2.69 -6.54
CA ALA A 774 -11.11 -2.15 -7.86
C ALA A 774 -12.50 -1.47 -7.89
N PRO A 775 -12.81 -0.62 -8.90
CA PRO A 775 -14.12 0.00 -9.04
C PRO A 775 -15.26 -1.02 -8.98
N MET A 776 -16.27 -0.75 -8.17
CA MET A 776 -17.44 -1.59 -7.99
C MET A 776 -18.60 -1.12 -8.86
N GLY A 777 -19.47 -2.03 -9.27
CA GLY A 777 -20.67 -1.75 -10.08
C GLY A 777 -20.35 -1.50 -11.56
N GLU A 778 -21.30 -1.84 -12.42
CA GLU A 778 -21.16 -1.63 -13.85
C GLU A 778 -21.62 -0.23 -14.24
N PRO A 779 -20.86 0.55 -15.01
CA PRO A 779 -21.23 1.91 -15.41
C PRO A 779 -22.29 1.92 -16.51
N ASN A 780 -23.28 2.83 -16.39
CA ASN A 780 -24.33 3.07 -17.37
C ASN A 780 -24.44 4.55 -17.71
N ASP A 781 -23.97 4.94 -18.89
CA ASP A 781 -23.98 6.35 -19.36
C ASP A 781 -25.39 6.87 -19.65
N GLU A 782 -26.32 6.03 -20.10
CA GLU A 782 -27.71 6.39 -20.39
C GLU A 782 -28.45 6.73 -19.08
N LEU A 783 -28.22 5.94 -18.03
CA LEU A 783 -28.76 6.20 -16.70
C LEU A 783 -28.28 7.55 -16.16
N MET A 784 -26.99 7.85 -16.27
CA MET A 784 -26.42 9.13 -15.84
C MET A 784 -27.14 10.32 -16.50
N ASN A 785 -27.27 10.28 -17.83
CA ASN A 785 -27.93 11.38 -18.57
C ASN A 785 -29.40 11.52 -18.17
N THR A 786 -30.10 10.41 -17.96
CA THR A 786 -31.50 10.40 -17.51
C THR A 786 -31.63 11.01 -16.10
N LEU A 787 -30.75 10.64 -15.17
CA LEU A 787 -30.75 11.17 -13.80
C LEU A 787 -30.43 12.66 -13.75
N LYS A 788 -29.49 13.16 -14.56
CA LYS A 788 -29.19 14.60 -14.66
C LYS A 788 -30.45 15.39 -15.07
N LEU A 789 -31.14 14.92 -16.11
CA LEU A 789 -32.36 15.56 -16.60
C LEU A 789 -33.50 15.45 -15.57
N TYR A 790 -33.71 14.29 -14.99
CA TYR A 790 -34.73 14.06 -13.98
C TYR A 790 -34.55 14.98 -12.75
N SER A 791 -33.32 15.05 -12.25
CA SER A 791 -32.97 15.90 -11.12
C SER A 791 -33.17 17.39 -11.46
N ALA A 792 -32.75 17.85 -12.66
CA ALA A 792 -32.95 19.22 -13.10
C ALA A 792 -34.44 19.56 -13.17
N THR A 793 -35.27 18.69 -13.70
CA THR A 793 -36.73 18.90 -13.78
C THR A 793 -37.39 19.06 -12.41
N LYS A 794 -36.88 18.40 -11.40
CA LYS A 794 -37.47 18.33 -10.05
C LYS A 794 -36.98 19.44 -9.12
N PHE A 795 -35.71 19.85 -9.24
CA PHE A 795 -35.04 20.71 -8.27
C PHE A 795 -34.54 22.06 -8.84
N ALA A 796 -34.50 22.22 -10.15
CA ALA A 796 -34.06 23.42 -10.79
C ALA A 796 -35.25 24.30 -11.26
N LYS A 797 -34.97 25.58 -11.51
CA LYS A 797 -35.82 26.51 -12.24
C LYS A 797 -35.18 26.76 -13.61
N THR A 798 -35.98 27.28 -14.53
CA THR A 798 -35.43 27.76 -15.80
C THR A 798 -34.58 29.02 -15.58
N ARG A 799 -33.54 29.19 -16.36
CA ARG A 799 -32.70 30.40 -16.33
C ARG A 799 -33.49 31.69 -16.39
N ALA A 800 -34.50 31.77 -17.30
CA ALA A 800 -35.31 32.95 -17.49
C ALA A 800 -36.15 33.32 -16.24
N GLU A 801 -36.68 32.31 -15.54
CA GLU A 801 -37.40 32.49 -14.30
C GLU A 801 -36.49 33.02 -13.19
N VAL A 802 -35.28 32.46 -13.05
CA VAL A 802 -34.31 32.87 -12.03
C VAL A 802 -33.82 34.31 -12.30
N GLU A 803 -33.41 34.61 -13.53
CA GLU A 803 -32.95 35.97 -13.89
C GLU A 803 -34.04 37.00 -13.69
N LYS A 804 -35.30 36.67 -13.98
CA LYS A 804 -36.45 37.53 -13.70
C LYS A 804 -36.66 37.73 -12.21
N GLU A 805 -36.62 36.67 -11.39
CA GLU A 805 -36.75 36.75 -9.92
C GLU A 805 -35.67 37.67 -9.30
N ILE A 806 -34.43 37.54 -9.73
CA ILE A 806 -33.33 38.39 -9.26
C ILE A 806 -33.52 39.83 -9.68
N ASN A 807 -33.86 40.10 -10.95
CA ASN A 807 -34.08 41.44 -11.46
C ASN A 807 -35.28 42.12 -10.82
N ASP A 808 -36.38 41.40 -10.62
CA ASP A 808 -37.57 41.90 -9.94
C ASP A 808 -37.27 42.30 -8.49
N ARG A 809 -36.45 41.50 -7.77
CA ARG A 809 -36.00 41.80 -6.41
C ARG A 809 -35.11 43.05 -6.36
N TRP A 810 -34.16 43.18 -7.28
CA TRP A 810 -33.23 44.31 -7.32
C TRP A 810 -33.92 45.61 -7.75
N SER A 811 -34.90 45.55 -8.66
CA SER A 811 -35.66 46.73 -9.09
C SER A 811 -36.84 47.09 -8.15
N ALA A 812 -37.11 46.25 -7.13
CA ALA A 812 -38.22 46.51 -6.20
C ALA A 812 -38.00 47.79 -5.36
N ALA A 813 -36.74 48.08 -4.99
CA ALA A 813 -36.39 49.31 -4.27
C ALA A 813 -36.60 50.55 -5.14
N ASP A 814 -36.18 50.49 -6.41
CA ASP A 814 -36.36 51.57 -7.37
C ASP A 814 -37.84 51.80 -7.67
N ARG A 815 -38.64 50.73 -7.81
CA ARG A 815 -40.09 50.82 -7.99
C ARG A 815 -40.79 51.45 -6.77
N ALA A 816 -40.41 51.02 -5.56
CA ALA A 816 -40.97 51.60 -4.32
C ALA A 816 -40.62 53.07 -4.18
N LYS A 817 -39.43 53.51 -4.60
CA LYS A 817 -39.04 54.90 -4.64
C LYS A 817 -39.87 55.72 -5.64
N ALA A 818 -40.02 55.22 -6.86
CA ALA A 818 -40.85 55.86 -7.88
C ALA A 818 -42.34 56.00 -7.45
N GLU A 819 -42.89 54.97 -6.77
CA GLU A 819 -44.21 55.00 -6.19
C GLU A 819 -44.37 56.05 -5.05
N GLU A 820 -43.35 56.19 -4.17
CA GLU A 820 -43.29 57.15 -3.08
C GLU A 820 -43.15 58.58 -3.63
N GLU A 821 -42.33 58.76 -4.66
CA GLU A 821 -42.17 60.04 -5.37
C GLU A 821 -43.47 60.42 -6.09
N ALA A 822 -44.11 59.48 -6.77
CA ALA A 822 -45.41 59.70 -7.42
C ALA A 822 -46.53 60.08 -6.41
N LYS A 823 -46.58 59.39 -5.25
CA LYS A 823 -47.51 59.76 -4.15
C LYS A 823 -47.22 61.12 -3.56
N LYS A 824 -45.95 61.49 -3.40
CA LYS A 824 -45.58 62.83 -2.95
C LYS A 824 -45.94 63.92 -3.96
N GLU A 825 -45.82 63.63 -5.24
CA GLU A 825 -46.24 64.51 -6.30
C GLU A 825 -47.79 64.66 -6.35
N GLU A 826 -48.54 63.53 -6.19
CA GLU A 826 -50.00 63.59 -6.06
C GLU A 826 -50.48 64.38 -4.84
N GLU A 827 -49.79 64.11 -3.64
CA GLU A 827 -50.11 64.88 -2.42
C GLU A 827 -49.80 66.38 -2.59
N LYS A 828 -48.68 66.67 -3.23
CA LYS A 828 -48.30 68.06 -3.51
C LYS A 828 -49.29 68.74 -4.51
N GLY A 829 -49.62 68.01 -5.60
CA GLY A 829 -50.62 68.46 -6.54
C GLY A 829 -52.01 68.68 -5.89
N PHE A 830 -52.41 67.79 -4.98
CA PHE A 830 -53.66 67.97 -4.21
C PHE A 830 -53.56 69.13 -3.25
N LEU A 831 -52.41 69.42 -2.61
CA LEU A 831 -52.22 70.57 -1.72
C LEU A 831 -52.20 71.88 -2.51
N ASP A 832 -51.51 71.89 -3.64
CA ASP A 832 -51.48 73.06 -4.55
C ASP A 832 -52.85 73.38 -5.09
N ASP A 833 -53.69 72.39 -5.50
CA ASP A 833 -55.04 72.51 -5.93
C ASP A 833 -55.97 72.96 -4.80
N TRP A 834 -55.76 72.56 -3.57
CA TRP A 834 -56.52 72.97 -2.39
C TRP A 834 -56.14 74.40 -1.98
N LEU A 835 -54.88 74.82 -2.09
CA LEU A 835 -54.45 76.20 -1.88
C LEU A 835 -54.96 77.17 -2.95
N ALA A 836 -55.07 76.70 -4.21
CA ALA A 836 -55.62 77.56 -5.30
C ALA A 836 -57.11 77.76 -5.20
N LYS A 837 -57.86 76.89 -4.46
CA LYS A 837 -59.33 77.02 -4.23
C LYS A 837 -59.72 77.83 -2.98
N LYS A 838 -58.76 78.30 -2.18
CA LYS A 838 -58.87 79.22 -1.08
C LYS A 838 -58.53 80.66 -1.53
#